data_f12970cd85a94cec8c3312e4c786cef8
#
_entry.id   f12970cd85a94cec8c3312e4c786cef8
#
_cell.length_a   1.000
_cell.length_b   1.000
_cell.length_c   1.000
_cell.angle_alpha   90.00
_cell.angle_beta   90.00
_cell.angle_gamma   90.00
#
_symmetry.space_group_name_H-M   'P 1'
#
loop_
_entity.id
_entity.type
_entity.pdbx_description
1 polymer ?
#
loop_
_entity_poly.entity_id
_entity_poly.type
_entity_poly.pdbx_seq_one_letter_code
_entity_poly.pdbx_strand_id
1 'polypeptide(L)'
;MVNINSSVGWKVIYDRVGVTNAEEFKMLYNEQLISQGSDPYDYTQWTGNTDWQNEIFQTGFLTNNNVSITGATDKSKFYLGLGYVMEEGSIKTEKLNKFTVNLNSEYSVTDFLRFGFQLNGVRAKYPDAKGVDGALKAAPIAPTHDLESGLIHTLPDFQRAQVWNPLIETELRGAHNKSENYRVAGNVFGEIDILKNLTFKATFSMDYASSQGRSYSPLIYVYNPDVEGGKERLTERESVNQSKSTSLAAQSDYVLTYLGQFGNHGLTLTAGLTTNYNESSSLSGGRSQLAGYGILVGDDPDRWWLSTIDDVSTATNGGSQSDRFTMSYLFRALYNYKNRYLLNASFRRDGSSVFYKTGNTWDNFYSFGAGWVMTEEKFMQNQNVINFLKLKGSWGVLGSQNTGSSYPAYATIVSSGSAVFGDNIIAGKGPNKLISPTLGWERNYSWEVGFDMHMFNDRLQLSPVYYNKTTKDMLTSIPGIAGTVPGLQNVGEIRNRGFELSASWNDKIGEDWRYGLGANLSTIDNKVLSLVNKDYNIISGPSRVSEGYPIGYFYGYKVEGVYQNEDDIRFSPINSVGSVTPGDLKFADVDGNGKITDNDRTMIGNPTPDFTYGFGLNAAYKGFDLSAFFQGVAGVDRIVMDYPTVSGNVTTAFLDRYSESANPNGNFPRLGNGDYNSQPSSFWLKDASYLRLKNIELGYSFKQEWIRKAKLERLRIYVSAQNILTITGIDDYDPEKYGTDTRGHAYPNAKTFSVGLNITL
;
A
#
# COMPACT_ATOMS: atom_id res chain seq x y z
N MET A 1 32.30 4.79 19.82
CA MET A 1 31.07 5.57 20.04
C MET A 1 29.90 4.60 20.18
N VAL A 2 29.11 4.75 21.24
CA VAL A 2 27.90 3.96 21.45
C VAL A 2 26.71 4.91 21.43
N ASN A 3 25.71 4.61 20.60
CA ASN A 3 24.46 5.37 20.53
C ASN A 3 23.30 4.52 21.00
N ILE A 4 22.46 5.08 21.86
CA ILE A 4 21.25 4.48 22.38
C ILE A 4 20.08 5.40 22.03
N ASN A 5 19.10 4.88 21.30
CA ASN A 5 17.84 5.56 20.98
C ASN A 5 16.71 4.72 21.55
N SER A 6 15.92 5.30 22.43
CA SER A 6 14.78 4.62 23.06
C SER A 6 13.56 5.54 23.02
N SER A 7 12.43 5.01 22.63
CA SER A 7 11.16 5.73 22.67
C SER A 7 10.01 4.82 23.11
N VAL A 8 9.04 5.45 23.76
CA VAL A 8 7.76 4.85 24.11
C VAL A 8 6.64 5.75 23.60
N GLY A 9 5.51 5.16 23.23
CA GLY A 9 4.42 5.94 22.70
C GLY A 9 3.09 5.19 22.70
N TRP A 10 2.06 5.91 22.27
CA TRP A 10 0.70 5.43 22.21
C TRP A 10 0.08 5.77 20.85
N LYS A 11 -0.69 4.81 20.33
CA LYS A 11 -1.46 4.93 19.10
C LYS A 11 -2.94 5.06 19.47
N VAL A 12 -3.57 6.14 19.05
CA VAL A 12 -4.99 6.42 19.30
C VAL A 12 -5.71 6.53 17.97
N ILE A 13 -6.75 5.73 17.78
CA ILE A 13 -7.62 5.82 16.61
C ILE A 13 -8.42 7.11 16.69
N TYR A 14 -8.46 7.85 15.60
CA TYR A 14 -9.28 9.06 15.48
C TYR A 14 -10.28 9.00 14.31
N ASP A 15 -10.05 8.05 13.41
CA ASP A 15 -10.77 7.90 12.17
C ASP A 15 -11.78 6.75 12.32
N ARG A 16 -12.94 7.06 12.88
CA ARG A 16 -14.06 6.13 13.06
C ARG A 16 -15.15 6.48 12.09
N VAL A 17 -15.71 5.46 11.46
CA VAL A 17 -16.88 5.65 10.60
C VAL A 17 -18.12 5.86 11.47
N GLY A 18 -18.88 6.90 11.20
CA GLY A 18 -20.16 7.15 11.87
C GLY A 18 -21.19 6.09 11.46
N VAL A 19 -21.53 5.18 12.36
CA VAL A 19 -22.59 4.18 12.17
C VAL A 19 -23.72 4.40 13.14
N THR A 20 -24.94 3.94 12.78
CA THR A 20 -26.14 4.15 13.58
C THR A 20 -26.10 3.40 14.92
N ASN A 21 -26.69 4.00 15.92
CA ASN A 21 -27.03 3.34 17.19
C ASN A 21 -28.28 2.44 17.03
N ALA A 22 -28.66 1.73 18.09
CA ALA A 22 -29.76 0.76 18.01
C ALA A 22 -31.11 1.38 17.59
N GLU A 23 -31.46 2.55 18.09
CA GLU A 23 -32.74 3.20 17.77
C GLU A 23 -32.74 3.75 16.33
N GLU A 24 -31.67 4.36 15.91
CA GLU A 24 -31.47 4.83 14.55
C GLU A 24 -31.49 3.64 13.56
N PHE A 25 -30.81 2.55 13.90
CA PHE A 25 -30.81 1.32 13.09
C PHE A 25 -32.19 0.75 12.94
N LYS A 26 -32.93 0.56 14.04
CA LYS A 26 -34.34 0.03 14.00
C LYS A 26 -35.24 0.88 13.11
N MET A 27 -35.12 2.20 13.23
CA MET A 27 -35.89 3.13 12.40
C MET A 27 -35.59 2.94 10.90
N LEU A 28 -34.30 2.96 10.54
CA LEU A 28 -33.89 2.84 9.13
C LEU A 28 -34.14 1.45 8.56
N TYR A 29 -33.90 0.41 9.34
CA TYR A 29 -34.10 -0.97 8.89
C TYR A 29 -35.59 -1.29 8.68
N ASN A 30 -36.48 -0.85 9.57
CA ASN A 30 -37.91 -1.00 9.39
C ASN A 30 -38.43 -0.21 8.17
N GLU A 31 -37.93 1.01 7.96
CA GLU A 31 -38.27 1.78 6.76
C GLU A 31 -37.85 1.05 5.49
N GLN A 32 -36.66 0.46 5.48
CA GLN A 32 -36.18 -0.36 4.37
C GLN A 32 -37.08 -1.58 4.13
N LEU A 33 -37.46 -2.32 5.18
CA LEU A 33 -38.36 -3.48 5.08
C LEU A 33 -39.72 -3.08 4.52
N ILE A 34 -40.33 -2.03 5.06
CA ILE A 34 -41.62 -1.50 4.60
C ILE A 34 -41.55 -1.08 3.12
N SER A 35 -40.47 -0.42 2.70
CA SER A 35 -40.27 -0.02 1.31
C SER A 35 -40.14 -1.20 0.35
N GLN A 36 -39.75 -2.35 0.85
CA GLN A 36 -39.66 -3.63 0.12
C GLN A 36 -40.92 -4.48 0.23
N GLY A 37 -41.98 -3.97 0.90
CA GLY A 37 -43.24 -4.67 1.09
C GLY A 37 -43.24 -5.75 2.19
N SER A 38 -42.26 -5.68 3.10
CA SER A 38 -42.14 -6.56 4.26
C SER A 38 -42.65 -5.91 5.54
N ASP A 39 -43.03 -6.71 6.52
CA ASP A 39 -43.43 -6.24 7.84
C ASP A 39 -42.20 -5.73 8.64
N PRO A 40 -42.37 -4.80 9.59
CA PRO A 40 -41.34 -4.43 10.53
C PRO A 40 -40.77 -5.61 11.29
N TYR A 41 -39.46 -5.58 11.58
CA TYR A 41 -38.77 -6.65 12.31
C TYR A 41 -39.17 -6.67 13.80
N ASP A 42 -39.26 -7.85 14.41
CA ASP A 42 -39.49 -8.02 15.83
C ASP A 42 -38.18 -7.92 16.62
N TYR A 43 -38.01 -6.84 17.35
CA TYR A 43 -36.82 -6.56 18.17
C TYR A 43 -36.92 -7.05 19.62
N THR A 44 -37.94 -7.81 20.00
CA THR A 44 -38.20 -8.19 21.39
C THR A 44 -37.01 -8.86 22.08
N GLN A 45 -36.25 -9.67 21.33
CA GLN A 45 -35.05 -10.36 21.82
C GLN A 45 -33.74 -9.58 21.58
N TRP A 46 -33.79 -8.46 20.87
CA TRP A 46 -32.61 -7.70 20.42
C TRP A 46 -32.58 -6.33 21.10
N THR A 47 -32.15 -6.34 22.37
CA THR A 47 -32.19 -5.14 23.25
C THR A 47 -30.84 -4.45 23.40
N GLY A 48 -29.83 -4.88 22.68
CA GLY A 48 -28.49 -4.26 22.74
C GLY A 48 -28.47 -2.86 22.14
N ASN A 49 -27.41 -2.12 22.46
CA ASN A 49 -27.03 -0.86 21.82
C ASN A 49 -25.49 -0.79 21.79
N THR A 50 -24.91 -1.66 20.96
CA THR A 50 -23.47 -1.94 20.97
C THR A 50 -22.75 -1.10 19.92
N ASP A 51 -21.78 -0.30 20.35
CA ASP A 51 -20.77 0.32 19.49
C ASP A 51 -19.66 -0.69 19.21
N TRP A 52 -19.80 -1.46 18.14
CA TRP A 52 -18.85 -2.50 17.78
C TRP A 52 -17.45 -2.00 17.51
N GLN A 53 -17.28 -0.76 17.02
CA GLN A 53 -15.96 -0.16 16.83
C GLN A 53 -15.25 0.04 18.18
N ASN A 54 -16.00 0.48 19.21
CA ASN A 54 -15.47 0.65 20.55
C ASN A 54 -15.09 -0.69 21.19
N GLU A 55 -15.83 -1.74 20.88
CA GLU A 55 -15.56 -3.09 21.40
C GLU A 55 -14.28 -3.71 20.85
N ILE A 56 -13.92 -3.44 19.59
CA ILE A 56 -12.73 -4.04 18.98
C ILE A 56 -11.49 -3.15 19.02
N PHE A 57 -11.65 -1.84 19.13
CA PHE A 57 -10.53 -0.90 19.09
C PHE A 57 -9.89 -0.69 20.48
N GLN A 58 -8.61 -0.37 20.46
CA GLN A 58 -7.84 -0.04 21.64
C GLN A 58 -6.82 1.07 21.38
N THR A 59 -6.34 1.71 22.46
CA THR A 59 -5.13 2.51 22.42
C THR A 59 -3.93 1.57 22.49
N GLY A 60 -3.18 1.49 21.38
CA GLY A 60 -2.01 0.63 21.28
C GLY A 60 -0.78 1.26 21.92
N PHE A 61 -0.01 0.48 22.66
CA PHE A 61 1.30 0.87 23.18
C PHE A 61 2.41 0.52 22.18
N LEU A 62 3.41 1.38 22.05
CA LEU A 62 4.58 1.09 21.22
C LEU A 62 5.89 1.43 21.94
N THR A 63 6.93 0.66 21.67
CA THR A 63 8.30 1.00 22.08
C THR A 63 9.28 0.65 20.98
N ASN A 64 10.27 1.53 20.80
CA ASN A 64 11.34 1.36 19.82
C ASN A 64 12.68 1.63 20.49
N ASN A 65 13.53 0.61 20.56
CA ASN A 65 14.80 0.65 21.25
C ASN A 65 15.91 0.21 20.31
N ASN A 66 16.89 1.07 20.12
CA ASN A 66 18.03 0.81 19.25
C ASN A 66 19.33 1.13 19.97
N VAL A 67 20.28 0.21 19.88
CA VAL A 67 21.65 0.40 20.36
C VAL A 67 22.59 0.19 19.19
N SER A 68 23.51 1.11 18.97
CA SER A 68 24.52 0.95 17.93
C SER A 68 25.92 1.27 18.43
N ILE A 69 26.89 0.54 17.92
CA ILE A 69 28.30 0.69 18.20
C ILE A 69 29.03 0.94 16.89
N THR A 70 29.77 2.03 16.83
CA THR A 70 30.63 2.35 15.68
C THR A 70 32.08 2.45 16.10
N GLY A 71 32.96 1.94 15.28
CA GLY A 71 34.40 2.06 15.47
C GLY A 71 35.12 2.18 14.13
N ALA A 72 36.22 2.90 14.11
CA ALA A 72 37.07 3.03 12.95
C ALA A 72 38.54 3.08 13.37
N THR A 73 39.40 2.47 12.56
CA THR A 73 40.86 2.60 12.57
C THR A 73 41.31 3.00 11.16
N ASP A 74 42.59 3.21 10.96
CA ASP A 74 43.13 3.52 9.63
C ASP A 74 42.85 2.41 8.60
N LYS A 75 42.66 1.19 9.04
CA LYS A 75 42.49 0.01 8.18
C LYS A 75 41.13 -0.67 8.30
N SER A 76 40.30 -0.29 9.25
CA SER A 76 39.00 -0.95 9.44
C SER A 76 37.94 0.03 9.90
N LYS A 77 36.73 -0.22 9.45
CA LYS A 77 35.50 0.44 9.93
C LYS A 77 34.48 -0.61 10.27
N PHE A 78 33.80 -0.45 11.37
CA PHE A 78 32.70 -1.35 11.71
C PHE A 78 31.51 -0.60 12.31
N TYR A 79 30.34 -1.16 12.11
CA TYR A 79 29.07 -0.76 12.68
C TYR A 79 28.32 -2.02 13.15
N LEU A 80 27.83 -2.01 14.38
CA LEU A 80 26.90 -2.99 14.91
C LEU A 80 25.68 -2.26 15.46
N GLY A 81 24.49 -2.60 14.95
CA GLY A 81 23.21 -2.09 15.43
C GLY A 81 22.31 -3.21 15.90
N LEU A 82 21.68 -3.05 17.04
CA LEU A 82 20.67 -3.94 17.60
C LEU A 82 19.39 -3.14 17.82
N GLY A 83 18.28 -3.66 17.34
CA GLY A 83 16.98 -3.00 17.46
C GLY A 83 15.90 -3.93 18.00
N TYR A 84 15.03 -3.38 18.82
CA TYR A 84 13.81 -4.03 19.28
C TYR A 84 12.63 -3.10 19.15
N VAL A 85 11.60 -3.54 18.45
CA VAL A 85 10.33 -2.85 18.32
C VAL A 85 9.22 -3.76 18.83
N MET A 86 8.41 -3.24 19.72
CA MET A 86 7.14 -3.83 20.11
C MET A 86 6.04 -2.80 19.90
N GLU A 87 4.99 -3.22 19.23
CA GLU A 87 3.85 -2.37 18.91
C GLU A 87 2.56 -3.17 19.07
N GLU A 88 1.67 -2.67 19.93
CA GLU A 88 0.29 -3.12 19.99
C GLU A 88 -0.49 -2.39 18.91
N GLY A 89 -1.29 -3.14 18.15
CA GLY A 89 -2.15 -2.60 17.12
C GLY A 89 -3.31 -1.79 17.67
N SER A 90 -4.03 -1.16 16.76
CA SER A 90 -5.24 -0.41 17.09
C SER A 90 -6.46 -1.33 17.33
N ILE A 91 -6.37 -2.60 16.94
CA ILE A 91 -7.37 -3.63 17.22
C ILE A 91 -6.86 -4.48 18.38
N LYS A 92 -7.75 -4.87 19.27
CA LYS A 92 -7.44 -5.78 20.39
C LYS A 92 -6.78 -7.06 19.84
N THR A 93 -5.82 -7.63 20.57
CA THR A 93 -5.04 -8.83 20.21
C THR A 93 -3.92 -8.66 19.18
N GLU A 94 -3.85 -7.55 18.46
CA GLU A 94 -2.75 -7.30 17.52
C GLU A 94 -1.46 -6.92 18.24
N LYS A 95 -0.37 -7.63 17.94
CA LYS A 95 0.93 -7.33 18.51
C LYS A 95 2.06 -7.65 17.56
N LEU A 96 2.84 -6.63 17.20
CA LEU A 96 4.12 -6.77 16.50
C LEU A 96 5.26 -6.90 17.52
N ASN A 97 6.11 -7.90 17.33
CA ASN A 97 7.40 -8.00 18.00
C ASN A 97 8.49 -8.19 16.95
N LYS A 98 9.47 -7.29 16.91
CA LYS A 98 10.52 -7.30 15.89
C LYS A 98 11.88 -7.07 16.50
N PHE A 99 12.82 -7.99 16.23
CA PHE A 99 14.24 -7.86 16.54
C PHE A 99 15.02 -7.66 15.26
N THR A 100 16.00 -6.76 15.28
CA THR A 100 16.88 -6.49 14.15
C THR A 100 18.34 -6.50 14.59
N VAL A 101 19.20 -7.04 13.74
CA VAL A 101 20.66 -7.00 13.89
C VAL A 101 21.21 -6.44 12.57
N ASN A 102 22.05 -5.42 12.67
CA ASN A 102 22.73 -4.82 11.51
C ASN A 102 24.22 -4.83 11.78
N LEU A 103 24.99 -5.45 10.90
CA LEU A 103 26.43 -5.52 10.98
C LEU A 103 27.03 -5.06 9.66
N ASN A 104 27.94 -4.11 9.71
CA ASN A 104 28.66 -3.62 8.53
C ASN A 104 30.13 -3.47 8.89
N SER A 105 30.99 -4.02 8.06
CA SER A 105 32.43 -3.95 8.29
C SER A 105 33.17 -3.85 6.95
N GLU A 106 34.22 -3.02 6.95
CA GLU A 106 35.14 -2.83 5.83
C GLU A 106 36.58 -2.87 6.33
N TYR A 107 37.44 -3.57 5.59
CA TYR A 107 38.85 -3.75 5.90
C TYR A 107 39.71 -3.41 4.69
N SER A 108 40.67 -2.50 4.85
CA SER A 108 41.79 -2.30 3.91
C SER A 108 42.89 -3.31 4.24
N VAL A 109 42.90 -4.41 3.51
CA VAL A 109 43.89 -5.50 3.72
C VAL A 109 45.25 -5.01 3.30
N THR A 110 45.32 -4.31 2.18
CA THR A 110 46.49 -3.59 1.66
C THR A 110 46.05 -2.25 1.10
N ASP A 111 46.97 -1.44 0.61
CA ASP A 111 46.64 -0.16 -0.01
C ASP A 111 45.84 -0.30 -1.31
N PHE A 112 45.87 -1.47 -1.93
CA PHE A 112 45.20 -1.77 -3.20
C PHE A 112 44.10 -2.81 -3.07
N LEU A 113 43.87 -3.40 -1.88
CA LEU A 113 42.87 -4.46 -1.67
C LEU A 113 42.00 -4.12 -0.48
N ARG A 114 40.68 -3.98 -0.74
CA ARG A 114 39.62 -3.78 0.26
C ARG A 114 38.66 -4.95 0.24
N PHE A 115 38.19 -5.32 1.41
CA PHE A 115 37.15 -6.34 1.61
C PHE A 115 36.11 -5.79 2.57
N GLY A 116 34.86 -6.07 2.33
CA GLY A 116 33.81 -5.67 3.24
C GLY A 116 32.61 -6.60 3.18
N PHE A 117 31.80 -6.50 4.22
CA PHE A 117 30.54 -7.20 4.28
C PHE A 117 29.48 -6.41 5.03
N GLN A 118 28.23 -6.67 4.68
CA GLN A 118 27.04 -6.16 5.35
C GLN A 118 26.12 -7.33 5.66
N LEU A 119 25.51 -7.34 6.83
CA LEU A 119 24.56 -8.35 7.27
C LEU A 119 23.42 -7.68 8.02
N ASN A 120 22.19 -7.97 7.60
CA ASN A 120 20.97 -7.54 8.25
C ASN A 120 20.14 -8.76 8.62
N GLY A 121 19.88 -8.95 9.91
CA GLY A 121 19.03 -10.01 10.44
C GLY A 121 17.74 -9.43 11.00
N VAL A 122 16.62 -10.08 10.71
CA VAL A 122 15.31 -9.72 11.26
C VAL A 122 14.61 -10.97 11.73
N ARG A 123 14.07 -10.92 12.95
CA ARG A 123 13.04 -11.83 13.43
C ARG A 123 11.80 -11.02 13.77
N ALA A 124 10.65 -11.36 13.18
CA ALA A 124 9.40 -10.66 13.43
C ALA A 124 8.25 -11.63 13.65
N LYS A 125 7.35 -11.26 14.58
CA LYS A 125 6.01 -11.82 14.71
C LYS A 125 5.07 -10.70 14.28
N TYR A 126 4.37 -10.90 13.16
CA TYR A 126 3.41 -9.91 12.66
C TYR A 126 2.02 -10.16 13.24
N PRO A 127 1.26 -9.09 13.49
CA PRO A 127 -0.13 -9.21 13.90
C PRO A 127 -0.98 -9.75 12.75
N ASP A 128 -2.13 -10.29 13.11
CA ASP A 128 -3.21 -10.66 12.18
C ASP A 128 -4.40 -9.76 12.48
N ALA A 129 -4.60 -8.72 11.64
CA ALA A 129 -5.67 -7.74 11.79
C ALA A 129 -6.98 -8.29 11.27
N LYS A 130 -7.97 -8.43 12.15
CA LYS A 130 -9.31 -8.94 11.80
C LYS A 130 -10.41 -8.15 12.50
N GLY A 131 -11.61 -8.18 11.96
CA GLY A 131 -12.81 -7.72 12.63
C GLY A 131 -13.31 -6.31 12.28
N VAL A 132 -12.53 -5.46 11.58
CA VAL A 132 -12.97 -4.08 11.27
C VAL A 132 -14.23 -4.08 10.40
N ASP A 133 -14.23 -4.85 9.32
CA ASP A 133 -15.39 -4.97 8.42
C ASP A 133 -16.63 -5.46 9.17
N GLY A 134 -16.47 -6.50 9.99
CA GLY A 134 -17.54 -7.01 10.85
C GLY A 134 -18.09 -5.94 11.80
N ALA A 135 -17.21 -5.14 12.41
CA ALA A 135 -17.63 -4.09 13.35
C ALA A 135 -18.41 -2.94 12.69
N LEU A 136 -18.13 -2.66 11.42
CA LEU A 136 -18.88 -1.64 10.66
C LEU A 136 -20.23 -2.15 10.16
N LYS A 137 -20.34 -3.46 9.93
CA LYS A 137 -21.54 -4.09 9.37
C LYS A 137 -22.48 -4.65 10.43
N ALA A 138 -21.96 -5.06 11.60
CA ALA A 138 -22.78 -5.72 12.64
C ALA A 138 -23.89 -4.81 13.15
N ALA A 139 -25.11 -5.33 13.24
CA ALA A 139 -26.26 -4.61 13.77
C ALA A 139 -26.03 -4.24 15.24
N PRO A 140 -26.24 -2.98 15.61
CA PRO A 140 -25.98 -2.50 16.97
C PRO A 140 -26.97 -3.03 18.02
N ILE A 141 -28.05 -3.64 17.60
CA ILE A 141 -29.11 -4.19 18.48
C ILE A 141 -28.70 -5.48 19.17
N ALA A 142 -27.63 -6.15 18.74
CA ALA A 142 -27.12 -7.34 19.40
C ALA A 142 -26.23 -6.98 20.60
N PRO A 143 -26.41 -7.61 21.79
CA PRO A 143 -25.48 -7.52 22.89
C PRO A 143 -24.09 -8.11 22.54
N THR A 144 -23.06 -7.75 23.27
CA THR A 144 -21.72 -8.35 23.12
C THR A 144 -21.71 -9.80 23.61
N HIS A 145 -22.22 -10.02 24.82
CA HIS A 145 -22.27 -11.32 25.47
C HIS A 145 -23.63 -11.51 26.16
N ASP A 146 -24.02 -12.76 26.32
CA ASP A 146 -25.11 -13.12 27.22
C ASP A 146 -24.63 -13.08 28.69
N LEU A 147 -25.40 -12.45 29.54
CA LEU A 147 -25.03 -12.20 30.93
C LEU A 147 -25.03 -13.46 31.82
N GLU A 148 -25.82 -14.47 31.46
CA GLU A 148 -25.92 -15.69 32.25
C GLU A 148 -24.87 -16.74 31.85
N SER A 149 -24.72 -16.99 30.57
CA SER A 149 -23.79 -17.99 30.06
C SER A 149 -22.36 -17.46 29.81
N GLY A 150 -22.19 -16.13 29.69
CA GLY A 150 -20.93 -15.49 29.33
C GLY A 150 -20.51 -15.76 27.87
N LEU A 151 -21.35 -16.39 27.06
CA LEU A 151 -21.07 -16.65 25.66
C LEU A 151 -21.22 -15.38 24.83
N ILE A 152 -20.40 -15.23 23.80
CA ILE A 152 -20.57 -14.17 22.80
C ILE A 152 -21.94 -14.30 22.16
N HIS A 153 -22.69 -13.20 22.09
CA HIS A 153 -24.02 -13.20 21.52
C HIS A 153 -23.96 -13.33 19.99
N THR A 154 -24.86 -14.10 19.36
CA THR A 154 -24.98 -14.12 17.89
C THR A 154 -25.55 -12.78 17.38
N LEU A 155 -25.44 -12.54 16.07
CA LEU A 155 -26.17 -11.45 15.44
C LEU A 155 -27.60 -11.91 15.05
N PRO A 156 -28.54 -10.96 14.75
CA PRO A 156 -29.89 -11.29 14.33
C PRO A 156 -29.92 -12.21 13.11
N ASP A 157 -31.02 -12.97 12.96
CA ASP A 157 -31.21 -13.97 11.92
C ASP A 157 -31.06 -13.41 10.49
N PHE A 158 -31.50 -12.19 10.25
CA PHE A 158 -31.34 -11.52 8.95
C PHE A 158 -29.88 -11.22 8.59
N GLN A 159 -28.95 -11.30 9.55
CA GLN A 159 -27.56 -10.92 9.36
C GLN A 159 -26.55 -12.05 9.61
N ARG A 160 -26.82 -12.96 10.56
CA ARG A 160 -25.84 -13.95 11.05
C ARG A 160 -25.27 -14.89 10.00
N ALA A 161 -25.92 -15.02 8.85
CA ALA A 161 -25.40 -15.82 7.73
C ALA A 161 -24.27 -15.12 6.97
N GLN A 162 -24.18 -13.79 7.00
CA GLN A 162 -23.20 -12.98 6.28
C GLN A 162 -22.16 -12.32 7.19
N VAL A 163 -22.55 -12.00 8.40
CA VAL A 163 -21.69 -11.27 9.37
C VAL A 163 -21.73 -12.01 10.71
N TRP A 164 -20.56 -12.22 11.27
CA TRP A 164 -20.44 -12.75 12.64
C TRP A 164 -20.25 -11.60 13.62
N ASN A 165 -20.57 -11.87 14.90
CA ASN A 165 -20.24 -10.92 15.96
C ASN A 165 -18.75 -10.61 15.92
N PRO A 166 -18.33 -9.33 15.84
CA PRO A 166 -16.94 -8.92 15.69
C PRO A 166 -16.01 -9.48 16.78
N LEU A 167 -16.53 -9.73 17.97
CA LEU A 167 -15.77 -10.30 19.09
C LEU A 167 -15.31 -11.73 18.83
N ILE A 168 -15.98 -12.48 17.97
CA ILE A 168 -15.52 -13.82 17.57
C ILE A 168 -14.14 -13.74 16.93
N GLU A 169 -13.91 -12.76 16.06
CA GLU A 169 -12.62 -12.60 15.39
C GLU A 169 -11.54 -12.07 16.35
N THR A 170 -11.88 -11.21 17.29
CA THR A 170 -10.91 -10.60 18.21
C THR A 170 -10.64 -11.45 19.45
N GLU A 171 -11.63 -12.13 20.01
CA GLU A 171 -11.48 -12.86 21.26
C GLU A 171 -11.23 -14.36 21.03
N LEU A 172 -11.89 -14.98 20.02
CA LEU A 172 -11.80 -16.41 19.81
C LEU A 172 -10.86 -16.83 18.68
N ARG A 173 -10.59 -15.96 17.71
CA ARG A 173 -9.75 -16.30 16.56
C ARG A 173 -8.42 -15.52 16.48
N GLY A 174 -8.40 -14.27 16.92
CA GLY A 174 -7.21 -13.42 16.81
C GLY A 174 -6.00 -13.92 17.57
N ALA A 175 -6.22 -14.62 18.69
CA ALA A 175 -5.15 -15.20 19.50
C ALA A 175 -4.61 -16.55 18.95
N HIS A 176 -5.27 -17.15 17.97
CA HIS A 176 -5.02 -18.51 17.48
C HIS A 176 -4.12 -18.58 16.24
N ASN A 177 -3.28 -17.59 16.03
CA ASN A 177 -2.29 -17.57 14.96
C ASN A 177 -0.87 -17.39 15.52
N LYS A 178 0.03 -18.30 15.20
CA LYS A 178 1.45 -18.25 15.56
C LYS A 178 2.27 -18.14 14.27
N SER A 179 2.62 -16.91 13.90
CA SER A 179 3.46 -16.63 12.73
C SER A 179 4.84 -16.15 13.16
N GLU A 180 5.89 -16.74 12.59
CA GLU A 180 7.26 -16.32 12.79
C GLU A 180 7.95 -16.09 11.45
N ASN A 181 8.59 -14.93 11.32
CA ASN A 181 9.28 -14.52 10.10
C ASN A 181 10.74 -14.25 10.42
N TYR A 182 11.62 -14.86 9.66
CA TYR A 182 13.06 -14.69 9.72
C TYR A 182 13.55 -14.18 8.37
N ARG A 183 14.40 -13.17 8.37
CA ARG A 183 15.07 -12.68 7.17
C ARG A 183 16.52 -12.40 7.48
N VAL A 184 17.40 -12.87 6.59
CA VAL A 184 18.82 -12.57 6.60
C VAL A 184 19.18 -12.04 5.22
N ALA A 185 19.58 -10.77 5.18
CA ALA A 185 20.03 -10.15 3.96
C ALA A 185 21.43 -9.57 4.15
N GLY A 186 22.30 -9.74 3.16
CA GLY A 186 23.63 -9.21 3.25
C GLY A 186 24.40 -9.33 1.95
N ASN A 187 25.58 -8.73 1.96
CA ASN A 187 26.52 -8.85 0.89
C ASN A 187 27.96 -8.97 1.41
N VAL A 188 28.80 -9.54 0.59
CA VAL A 188 30.24 -9.51 0.73
C VAL A 188 30.83 -8.91 -0.55
N PHE A 189 31.84 -8.10 -0.43
CA PHE A 189 32.53 -7.54 -1.58
C PHE A 189 34.04 -7.57 -1.40
N GLY A 190 34.73 -7.73 -2.53
CA GLY A 190 36.15 -7.52 -2.67
C GLY A 190 36.38 -6.42 -3.73
N GLU A 191 37.29 -5.49 -3.44
CA GLU A 191 37.65 -4.41 -4.33
C GLU A 191 39.16 -4.32 -4.44
N ILE A 192 39.66 -4.33 -5.70
CA ILE A 192 41.08 -4.27 -5.99
C ILE A 192 41.39 -3.12 -6.94
N ASP A 193 42.32 -2.28 -6.57
CA ASP A 193 42.89 -1.26 -7.43
C ASP A 193 43.99 -1.89 -8.30
N ILE A 194 43.61 -2.32 -9.52
CA ILE A 194 44.52 -2.95 -10.50
C ILE A 194 45.60 -1.99 -10.93
N LEU A 195 45.20 -0.72 -11.13
CA LEU A 195 46.05 0.44 -11.41
C LEU A 195 45.52 1.59 -10.55
N LYS A 196 46.30 2.67 -10.43
CA LYS A 196 45.91 3.89 -9.66
C LYS A 196 44.56 4.47 -10.07
N ASN A 197 44.14 4.19 -11.28
CA ASN A 197 42.93 4.71 -11.88
C ASN A 197 41.97 3.63 -12.43
N LEU A 198 42.23 2.38 -12.13
CA LEU A 198 41.44 1.23 -12.57
C LEU A 198 41.13 0.31 -11.41
N THR A 199 39.87 0.31 -10.99
CA THR A 199 39.38 -0.46 -9.84
C THR A 199 38.41 -1.55 -10.33
N PHE A 200 38.61 -2.78 -9.85
CA PHE A 200 37.67 -3.87 -10.01
C PHE A 200 36.99 -4.18 -8.70
N LYS A 201 35.67 -4.26 -8.70
CA LYS A 201 34.85 -4.66 -7.56
C LYS A 201 33.96 -5.85 -7.89
N ALA A 202 34.05 -6.90 -7.09
CA ALA A 202 33.12 -8.02 -7.12
C ALA A 202 32.27 -8.00 -5.84
N THR A 203 30.94 -8.07 -5.99
CA THR A 203 29.99 -8.11 -4.88
C THR A 203 29.07 -9.33 -5.04
N PHE A 204 28.91 -10.09 -3.98
CA PHE A 204 27.90 -11.13 -3.88
C PHE A 204 26.90 -10.75 -2.80
N SER A 205 25.62 -10.68 -3.17
CA SER A 205 24.52 -10.34 -2.27
C SER A 205 23.53 -11.49 -2.16
N MET A 206 23.00 -11.72 -0.97
CA MET A 206 21.96 -12.71 -0.72
C MET A 206 20.90 -12.11 0.21
N ASP A 207 19.64 -12.39 -0.08
CA ASP A 207 18.49 -12.10 0.77
C ASP A 207 17.64 -13.36 0.88
N TYR A 208 17.62 -13.93 2.08
CA TYR A 208 16.85 -15.13 2.38
C TYR A 208 15.80 -14.80 3.44
N ALA A 209 14.54 -15.08 3.11
CA ALA A 209 13.44 -14.98 4.07
C ALA A 209 12.74 -16.34 4.24
N SER A 210 12.32 -16.63 5.46
CA SER A 210 11.53 -17.79 5.80
C SER A 210 10.38 -17.38 6.72
N SER A 211 9.16 -17.69 6.32
CA SER A 211 7.95 -17.49 7.11
C SER A 211 7.38 -18.86 7.49
N GLN A 212 7.00 -19.00 8.75
CA GLN A 212 6.35 -20.20 9.26
C GLN A 212 5.08 -19.77 9.99
N GLY A 213 3.97 -20.41 9.66
CA GLY A 213 2.67 -20.15 10.27
C GLY A 213 2.03 -21.43 10.79
N ARG A 214 1.41 -21.33 11.96
CA ARG A 214 0.47 -22.32 12.50
C ARG A 214 -0.76 -21.57 12.96
N SER A 215 -1.93 -22.04 12.58
CA SER A 215 -3.20 -21.47 13.03
C SER A 215 -4.14 -22.57 13.51
N TYR A 216 -4.90 -22.25 14.51
CA TYR A 216 -5.94 -23.06 15.07
C TYR A 216 -7.29 -22.35 14.90
N SER A 217 -8.28 -23.06 14.42
CA SER A 217 -9.67 -22.59 14.40
C SER A 217 -10.49 -23.46 15.34
N PRO A 218 -10.92 -22.92 16.49
CA PRO A 218 -11.66 -23.67 17.49
C PRO A 218 -13.09 -23.95 17.07
N LEU A 219 -13.74 -24.84 17.81
CA LEU A 219 -15.21 -24.93 17.83
C LEU A 219 -15.74 -23.67 18.52
N ILE A 220 -16.56 -22.91 17.81
CA ILE A 220 -17.14 -21.66 18.29
C ILE A 220 -18.54 -21.91 18.79
N TYR A 221 -18.79 -21.58 20.04
CA TYR A 221 -20.09 -21.57 20.66
C TYR A 221 -20.50 -20.14 20.98
N VAL A 222 -21.77 -19.82 20.68
CA VAL A 222 -22.36 -18.50 20.90
C VAL A 222 -23.69 -18.66 21.63
N TYR A 223 -24.16 -17.56 22.18
CA TYR A 223 -25.55 -17.47 22.65
C TYR A 223 -26.45 -17.03 21.50
N ASN A 224 -27.46 -17.83 21.20
CA ASN A 224 -28.48 -17.49 20.22
C ASN A 224 -29.86 -17.53 20.91
N PRO A 225 -30.57 -16.40 21.02
CA PRO A 225 -31.87 -16.37 21.66
C PRO A 225 -32.97 -17.18 20.93
N ASP A 226 -32.78 -17.49 19.65
CA ASP A 226 -33.74 -18.26 18.84
C ASP A 226 -33.60 -19.78 19.04
N VAL A 227 -32.63 -20.24 19.82
CA VAL A 227 -32.35 -21.65 20.08
C VAL A 227 -32.74 -22.02 21.51
N GLU A 228 -33.43 -23.14 21.68
CA GLU A 228 -33.75 -23.64 23.01
C GLU A 228 -32.51 -23.87 23.87
N GLY A 229 -32.49 -23.26 25.06
CA GLY A 229 -31.30 -23.25 25.94
C GLY A 229 -30.20 -22.29 25.54
N GLY A 230 -30.40 -21.46 24.48
CA GLY A 230 -29.54 -20.33 24.10
C GLY A 230 -28.19 -20.69 23.53
N LYS A 231 -27.69 -21.91 23.63
CA LYS A 231 -26.34 -22.28 23.19
C LYS A 231 -26.35 -22.85 21.78
N GLU A 232 -25.72 -22.15 20.85
CA GLU A 232 -25.52 -22.59 19.46
C GLU A 232 -24.04 -22.82 19.15
N ARG A 233 -23.76 -23.81 18.31
CA ARG A 233 -22.43 -24.04 17.75
C ARG A 233 -22.37 -23.51 16.33
N LEU A 234 -21.52 -22.48 16.12
CA LEU A 234 -21.35 -21.86 14.80
C LEU A 234 -20.41 -22.63 13.88
N THR A 235 -19.45 -23.38 14.42
CA THR A 235 -18.49 -24.14 13.62
C THR A 235 -18.63 -25.62 13.86
N GLU A 236 -18.81 -26.40 12.80
CA GLU A 236 -18.95 -27.85 12.87
C GLU A 236 -17.63 -28.55 13.17
N ARG A 237 -16.53 -27.95 12.79
CA ARG A 237 -15.17 -28.52 12.87
C ARG A 237 -14.20 -27.57 13.53
N GLU A 238 -13.33 -28.09 14.35
CA GLU A 238 -12.07 -27.45 14.65
C GLU A 238 -11.02 -27.78 13.57
N SER A 239 -10.04 -26.93 13.35
CA SER A 239 -9.00 -27.16 12.35
C SER A 239 -7.65 -26.62 12.76
N VAL A 240 -6.60 -27.27 12.27
CA VAL A 240 -5.22 -26.79 12.34
C VAL A 240 -4.67 -26.63 10.94
N ASN A 241 -4.05 -25.49 10.69
CA ASN A 241 -3.34 -25.23 9.44
C ASN A 241 -1.88 -24.90 9.73
N GLN A 242 -1.00 -25.39 8.88
CA GLN A 242 0.44 -25.09 8.91
C GLN A 242 0.89 -24.63 7.55
N SER A 243 1.76 -23.62 7.55
CA SER A 243 2.37 -23.11 6.31
C SER A 243 3.84 -22.82 6.52
N LYS A 244 4.61 -23.01 5.46
CA LYS A 244 6.00 -22.56 5.38
C LYS A 244 6.24 -21.96 3.99
N SER A 245 6.81 -20.77 3.96
CA SER A 245 7.27 -20.15 2.72
C SER A 245 8.71 -19.72 2.86
N THR A 246 9.44 -19.83 1.76
CA THR A 246 10.82 -19.32 1.67
C THR A 246 10.98 -18.49 0.43
N SER A 247 11.80 -17.46 0.51
CA SER A 247 12.26 -16.72 -0.64
C SER A 247 13.76 -16.50 -0.58
N LEU A 248 14.41 -16.63 -1.73
CA LEU A 248 15.82 -16.40 -1.92
C LEU A 248 16.02 -15.45 -3.09
N ALA A 249 16.75 -14.35 -2.85
CA ALA A 249 17.30 -13.52 -3.92
C ALA A 249 18.83 -13.55 -3.78
N ALA A 250 19.51 -13.90 -4.86
CA ALA A 250 20.97 -13.92 -4.93
C ALA A 250 21.44 -13.10 -6.13
N GLN A 251 22.37 -12.18 -5.89
CA GLN A 251 22.91 -11.29 -6.93
C GLN A 251 24.44 -11.32 -6.92
N SER A 252 25.02 -11.32 -8.10
CA SER A 252 26.46 -11.14 -8.28
C SER A 252 26.71 -9.96 -9.19
N ASP A 253 27.57 -9.05 -8.76
CA ASP A 253 27.97 -7.87 -9.51
C ASP A 253 29.48 -7.87 -9.71
N TYR A 254 29.93 -7.69 -10.95
CA TYR A 254 31.31 -7.54 -11.32
C TYR A 254 31.46 -6.22 -12.06
N VAL A 255 32.16 -5.26 -11.44
CA VAL A 255 32.24 -3.88 -11.94
C VAL A 255 33.68 -3.44 -12.08
N LEU A 256 34.04 -3.00 -13.27
CA LEU A 256 35.32 -2.39 -13.59
C LEU A 256 35.11 -0.90 -13.78
N THR A 257 35.84 -0.07 -13.04
CA THR A 257 35.75 1.39 -13.12
C THR A 257 37.12 1.98 -13.41
N TYR A 258 37.16 2.81 -14.47
CA TYR A 258 38.34 3.61 -14.84
C TYR A 258 38.07 5.09 -14.55
N LEU A 259 39.00 5.74 -13.85
CA LEU A 259 38.97 7.18 -13.53
C LEU A 259 40.11 7.87 -14.24
N GLY A 260 39.83 8.61 -15.30
CA GLY A 260 40.82 9.36 -16.08
C GLY A 260 40.74 10.87 -15.83
N GLN A 261 41.87 11.49 -15.57
CA GLN A 261 41.97 12.95 -15.51
C GLN A 261 43.05 13.42 -16.52
N PHE A 262 42.63 14.18 -17.53
CA PHE A 262 43.49 14.63 -18.62
C PHE A 262 43.41 16.15 -18.72
N GLY A 263 44.22 16.83 -17.91
CA GLY A 263 44.13 18.27 -17.77
C GLY A 263 42.75 18.71 -17.27
N ASN A 264 42.02 19.43 -18.11
CA ASN A 264 40.67 19.90 -17.78
C ASN A 264 39.54 18.86 -18.07
N HIS A 265 39.89 17.66 -18.51
CA HIS A 265 38.97 16.62 -18.90
C HIS A 265 38.94 15.53 -17.82
N GLY A 266 37.81 15.29 -17.20
CA GLY A 266 37.54 14.16 -16.33
C GLY A 266 36.71 13.09 -17.06
N LEU A 267 37.11 11.82 -17.00
CA LEU A 267 36.41 10.71 -17.62
C LEU A 267 36.28 9.57 -16.63
N THR A 268 35.05 9.14 -16.40
CA THR A 268 34.77 7.89 -15.68
C THR A 268 34.12 6.89 -16.63
N LEU A 269 34.77 5.73 -16.82
CA LEU A 269 34.20 4.62 -17.57
C LEU A 269 33.88 3.47 -16.62
N THR A 270 32.70 2.91 -16.74
CA THR A 270 32.27 1.74 -15.97
C THR A 270 31.80 0.65 -16.94
N ALA A 271 32.30 -0.56 -16.75
CA ALA A 271 31.79 -1.78 -17.39
C ALA A 271 31.37 -2.76 -16.30
N GLY A 272 30.22 -3.39 -16.44
CA GLY A 272 29.71 -4.30 -15.43
C GLY A 272 28.94 -5.48 -15.99
N LEU A 273 28.93 -6.55 -15.20
CA LEU A 273 28.10 -7.71 -15.36
C LEU A 273 27.34 -7.92 -14.06
N THR A 274 26.02 -8.01 -14.14
CA THR A 274 25.15 -8.33 -13.01
C THR A 274 24.34 -9.58 -13.33
N THR A 275 24.26 -10.50 -12.38
CA THR A 275 23.33 -11.62 -12.43
C THR A 275 22.43 -11.58 -11.21
N ASN A 276 21.16 -11.93 -11.38
CA ASN A 276 20.21 -12.01 -10.28
C ASN A 276 19.35 -13.26 -10.40
N TYR A 277 19.29 -14.05 -9.35
CA TYR A 277 18.44 -15.23 -9.20
C TYR A 277 17.45 -14.99 -8.08
N ASN A 278 16.18 -15.24 -8.36
CA ASN A 278 15.11 -15.18 -7.36
C ASN A 278 14.37 -16.51 -7.37
N GLU A 279 14.17 -17.07 -6.19
CA GLU A 279 13.37 -18.27 -5.95
C GLU A 279 12.34 -18.00 -4.85
N SER A 280 11.15 -18.53 -5.00
CA SER A 280 10.17 -18.58 -3.93
C SER A 280 9.52 -19.96 -3.90
N SER A 281 9.32 -20.50 -2.69
CA SER A 281 8.61 -21.74 -2.50
C SER A 281 7.63 -21.64 -1.34
N SER A 282 6.56 -22.42 -1.42
CA SER A 282 5.57 -22.51 -0.37
C SER A 282 5.10 -23.95 -0.19
N LEU A 283 4.81 -24.31 1.06
CA LEU A 283 4.19 -25.57 1.44
C LEU A 283 3.14 -25.27 2.50
N SER A 284 1.96 -25.86 2.35
CA SER A 284 0.87 -25.74 3.31
C SER A 284 0.17 -27.06 3.51
N GLY A 285 -0.43 -27.23 4.67
CA GLY A 285 -1.28 -28.36 5.00
C GLY A 285 -2.32 -27.97 6.02
N GLY A 286 -3.45 -28.65 5.99
CA GLY A 286 -4.57 -28.47 6.90
C GLY A 286 -5.19 -29.79 7.28
N ARG A 287 -5.75 -29.87 8.49
CA ARG A 287 -6.65 -30.93 8.94
C ARG A 287 -7.75 -30.35 9.79
N SER A 288 -8.92 -30.98 9.74
CA SER A 288 -10.06 -30.63 10.58
C SER A 288 -10.75 -31.85 11.12
N GLN A 289 -11.45 -31.73 12.24
CA GLN A 289 -12.28 -32.81 12.81
C GLN A 289 -13.60 -32.29 13.33
N LEU A 290 -14.64 -33.13 13.27
CA LEU A 290 -15.93 -32.84 13.86
C LEU A 290 -15.83 -32.79 15.38
N ALA A 291 -16.71 -32.02 16.01
CA ALA A 291 -16.90 -32.08 17.45
C ALA A 291 -17.18 -33.50 17.91
N GLY A 292 -16.40 -34.00 18.89
CA GLY A 292 -16.56 -35.36 19.43
C GLY A 292 -15.88 -36.47 18.62
N TYR A 293 -15.19 -36.16 17.50
CA TYR A 293 -14.48 -37.17 16.73
C TYR A 293 -13.20 -37.65 17.44
N GLY A 294 -12.52 -36.78 18.15
CA GLY A 294 -11.27 -37.06 18.85
C GLY A 294 -11.06 -36.13 20.05
N ILE A 295 -9.84 -36.05 20.53
CA ILE A 295 -9.48 -35.10 21.60
C ILE A 295 -9.39 -33.70 20.98
N LEU A 296 -10.06 -32.72 21.61
CA LEU A 296 -9.97 -31.33 21.18
C LEU A 296 -8.54 -30.80 21.24
N VAL A 297 -8.13 -30.07 20.23
CA VAL A 297 -6.81 -29.45 20.14
C VAL A 297 -6.60 -28.41 21.25
N GLY A 298 -7.61 -27.54 21.46
CA GLY A 298 -7.59 -26.52 22.51
C GLY A 298 -6.64 -25.34 22.21
N ASP A 299 -6.61 -24.37 23.12
CA ASP A 299 -5.96 -23.07 22.91
C ASP A 299 -4.45 -23.06 23.16
N ASP A 300 -3.85 -24.23 23.44
CA ASP A 300 -2.41 -24.34 23.63
C ASP A 300 -1.67 -24.34 22.27
N PRO A 301 -0.89 -23.28 21.94
CA PRO A 301 -0.15 -23.19 20.69
C PRO A 301 0.85 -24.33 20.44
N ASP A 302 1.28 -25.03 21.48
CA ASP A 302 2.21 -26.14 21.34
C ASP A 302 1.51 -27.43 20.86
N ARG A 303 0.17 -27.42 20.84
CA ARG A 303 -0.66 -28.47 20.29
C ARG A 303 -1.15 -28.23 18.85
N TRP A 304 -0.90 -27.05 18.27
CA TRP A 304 -1.36 -26.71 16.92
C TRP A 304 -0.50 -27.35 15.83
N TRP A 305 -0.54 -28.68 15.77
CA TRP A 305 0.13 -29.48 14.75
C TRP A 305 -0.89 -30.30 13.97
N LEU A 306 -0.60 -30.55 12.69
CA LEU A 306 -1.50 -31.36 11.84
C LEU A 306 -1.74 -32.76 12.44
N SER A 307 -0.73 -33.30 13.10
CA SER A 307 -0.79 -34.62 13.76
C SER A 307 -1.72 -34.66 14.99
N THR A 308 -2.11 -33.51 15.53
CA THR A 308 -3.04 -33.44 16.68
C THR A 308 -4.50 -33.65 16.28
N ILE A 309 -4.83 -33.46 15.01
CA ILE A 309 -6.14 -33.75 14.45
C ILE A 309 -6.19 -35.20 14.01
N ASP A 310 -7.11 -35.98 14.60
CA ASP A 310 -7.27 -37.43 14.37
C ASP A 310 -7.90 -37.77 13.02
N ASP A 311 -8.79 -36.91 12.49
CA ASP A 311 -9.45 -37.15 11.21
C ASP A 311 -8.51 -36.90 10.02
N VAL A 312 -7.76 -37.94 9.65
CA VAL A 312 -6.84 -37.92 8.51
C VAL A 312 -7.53 -37.78 7.15
N SER A 313 -8.83 -38.09 7.06
CA SER A 313 -9.58 -38.00 5.82
C SER A 313 -9.76 -36.56 5.33
N THR A 314 -9.65 -35.60 6.25
CA THR A 314 -9.76 -34.16 5.98
C THR A 314 -8.45 -33.50 5.57
N ALA A 315 -7.38 -34.27 5.46
CA ALA A 315 -6.06 -33.74 5.16
C ALA A 315 -6.04 -33.00 3.81
N THR A 316 -5.58 -31.75 3.88
CA THR A 316 -5.31 -30.93 2.70
C THR A 316 -3.83 -30.63 2.60
N ASN A 317 -3.33 -30.49 1.41
CA ASN A 317 -1.97 -30.07 1.15
C ASN A 317 -1.88 -29.19 -0.08
N GLY A 318 -0.87 -28.35 -0.12
CA GLY A 318 -0.57 -27.50 -1.26
C GLY A 318 0.89 -27.07 -1.23
N GLY A 319 1.45 -26.83 -2.41
CA GLY A 319 2.80 -26.34 -2.51
C GLY A 319 3.09 -25.80 -3.89
N SER A 320 4.02 -24.86 -3.96
CA SER A 320 4.48 -24.27 -5.22
C SER A 320 5.92 -23.83 -5.11
N GLN A 321 6.59 -23.81 -6.25
CA GLN A 321 7.91 -23.21 -6.40
C GLN A 321 7.96 -22.43 -7.69
N SER A 322 8.62 -21.28 -7.66
CA SER A 322 8.92 -20.49 -8.83
C SER A 322 10.29 -19.86 -8.72
N ASP A 323 10.96 -19.75 -9.86
CA ASP A 323 12.25 -19.12 -9.97
C ASP A 323 12.33 -18.18 -11.18
N ARG A 324 13.26 -17.24 -11.11
CA ARG A 324 13.54 -16.28 -12.19
C ARG A 324 15.03 -15.92 -12.17
N PHE A 325 15.61 -15.86 -13.34
CA PHE A 325 17.00 -15.46 -13.54
C PHE A 325 17.09 -14.27 -14.48
N THR A 326 17.92 -13.29 -14.13
CA THR A 326 18.26 -12.16 -15.00
C THR A 326 19.77 -11.99 -15.10
N MET A 327 20.23 -11.53 -16.25
CA MET A 327 21.62 -11.22 -16.52
C MET A 327 21.73 -9.92 -17.29
N SER A 328 22.66 -9.06 -16.89
CA SER A 328 22.78 -7.71 -17.45
C SER A 328 24.22 -7.33 -17.72
N TYR A 329 24.47 -6.78 -18.89
CA TYR A 329 25.72 -6.11 -19.23
C TYR A 329 25.52 -4.60 -19.16
N LEU A 330 26.38 -3.91 -18.45
CA LEU A 330 26.33 -2.45 -18.24
C LEU A 330 27.60 -1.80 -18.77
N PHE A 331 27.42 -0.70 -19.52
CA PHE A 331 28.48 0.24 -19.87
C PHE A 331 28.03 1.66 -19.56
N ARG A 332 28.89 2.44 -18.93
CA ARG A 332 28.62 3.85 -18.59
C ARG A 332 29.85 4.71 -18.80
N ALA A 333 29.65 5.89 -19.38
CA ALA A 333 30.65 6.93 -19.51
C ALA A 333 30.13 8.22 -18.87
N LEU A 334 30.91 8.78 -17.97
CA LEU A 334 30.71 10.11 -17.43
C LEU A 334 31.88 10.98 -17.89
N TYR A 335 31.56 12.09 -18.50
CA TYR A 335 32.55 13.05 -18.98
C TYR A 335 32.28 14.42 -18.38
N ASN A 336 33.36 15.04 -17.96
CA ASN A 336 33.36 16.36 -17.35
C ASN A 336 34.47 17.20 -18.00
N TYR A 337 34.12 18.37 -18.52
CA TYR A 337 35.07 19.35 -19.01
C TYR A 337 35.06 20.62 -18.12
N LYS A 338 36.16 20.87 -17.43
CA LYS A 338 36.37 22.04 -16.53
C LYS A 338 35.28 22.17 -15.44
N ASN A 339 34.63 21.08 -14.99
CA ASN A 339 33.48 21.10 -14.12
C ASN A 339 32.31 21.94 -14.64
N ARG A 340 32.31 22.29 -15.93
CA ARG A 340 31.36 23.17 -16.57
C ARG A 340 30.38 22.43 -17.46
N TYR A 341 30.88 21.54 -18.33
CA TYR A 341 30.09 20.74 -19.24
C TYR A 341 30.17 19.30 -18.81
N LEU A 342 29.01 18.75 -18.49
CA LEU A 342 28.85 17.40 -17.96
C LEU A 342 28.06 16.58 -18.96
N LEU A 343 28.56 15.41 -19.35
CA LEU A 343 27.85 14.46 -20.20
C LEU A 343 27.85 13.11 -19.53
N ASN A 344 26.75 12.41 -19.63
CA ASN A 344 26.65 10.98 -19.27
C ASN A 344 26.02 10.20 -20.42
N ALA A 345 26.49 8.98 -20.60
CA ALA A 345 25.90 8.01 -21.50
C ALA A 345 25.94 6.65 -20.83
N SER A 346 24.84 5.89 -20.90
CA SER A 346 24.82 4.51 -20.45
C SER A 346 24.14 3.61 -21.47
N PHE A 347 24.61 2.38 -21.52
CA PHE A 347 24.04 1.30 -22.28
C PHE A 347 23.92 0.09 -21.38
N ARG A 348 22.76 -0.55 -21.39
CA ARG A 348 22.50 -1.79 -20.66
C ARG A 348 21.80 -2.79 -21.56
N ARG A 349 22.28 -4.00 -21.56
CA ARG A 349 21.63 -5.14 -22.21
C ARG A 349 21.19 -6.12 -21.16
N ASP A 350 19.88 -6.30 -21.04
CA ASP A 350 19.25 -7.13 -20.01
C ASP A 350 18.64 -8.39 -20.63
N GLY A 351 18.90 -9.52 -20.00
CA GLY A 351 18.29 -10.80 -20.34
C GLY A 351 17.46 -11.32 -19.17
N SER A 352 16.31 -11.92 -19.47
CA SER A 352 15.40 -12.49 -18.48
C SER A 352 14.86 -13.84 -18.88
N SER A 353 14.87 -14.79 -17.95
CA SER A 353 14.27 -16.12 -18.12
C SER A 353 12.76 -16.06 -18.36
N VAL A 354 12.09 -14.98 -17.90
CA VAL A 354 10.65 -14.75 -18.08
C VAL A 354 10.24 -14.80 -19.55
N PHE A 355 11.09 -14.28 -20.46
CA PHE A 355 10.84 -14.20 -21.90
C PHE A 355 11.61 -15.24 -22.73
N TYR A 356 12.24 -16.22 -22.09
CA TYR A 356 13.05 -17.22 -22.80
C TYR A 356 12.28 -17.98 -23.89
N LYS A 357 11.04 -18.41 -23.58
CA LYS A 357 10.22 -19.23 -24.49
C LYS A 357 9.72 -18.47 -25.73
N THR A 358 9.59 -17.14 -25.62
CA THR A 358 9.12 -16.29 -26.74
C THR A 358 10.25 -15.79 -27.63
N GLY A 359 11.50 -16.04 -27.28
CA GLY A 359 12.67 -15.54 -28.00
C GLY A 359 13.04 -14.08 -27.69
N ASN A 360 12.24 -13.36 -26.88
CA ASN A 360 12.47 -11.97 -26.52
C ASN A 360 13.26 -11.84 -25.20
N THR A 361 14.14 -12.79 -24.94
CA THR A 361 14.94 -12.88 -23.71
C THR A 361 15.73 -11.62 -23.45
N TRP A 362 16.36 -11.04 -24.47
CA TRP A 362 17.28 -9.92 -24.36
C TRP A 362 16.68 -8.64 -24.94
N ASP A 363 16.89 -7.52 -24.21
CA ASP A 363 16.59 -6.18 -24.72
C ASP A 363 17.70 -5.18 -24.38
N ASN A 364 17.74 -4.03 -25.08
CA ASN A 364 18.76 -3.01 -24.95
C ASN A 364 18.17 -1.71 -24.48
N PHE A 365 18.80 -1.11 -23.47
CA PHE A 365 18.37 0.12 -22.82
C PHE A 365 19.53 1.12 -22.82
N TYR A 366 19.24 2.35 -23.16
CA TYR A 366 20.25 3.40 -23.23
C TYR A 366 19.73 4.70 -22.63
N SER A 367 20.65 5.49 -22.08
CA SER A 367 20.33 6.81 -21.59
C SER A 367 21.49 7.79 -21.88
N PHE A 368 21.09 9.04 -22.07
CA PHE A 368 21.97 10.17 -22.27
C PHE A 368 21.55 11.32 -21.39
N GLY A 369 22.52 12.06 -20.83
CA GLY A 369 22.26 13.25 -20.07
C GLY A 369 23.34 14.28 -20.30
N ALA A 370 22.94 15.54 -20.20
CA ALA A 370 23.82 16.67 -20.31
C ALA A 370 23.56 17.68 -19.17
N GLY A 371 24.61 18.29 -18.70
CA GLY A 371 24.55 19.34 -17.70
C GLY A 371 25.52 20.50 -18.07
N TRP A 372 25.05 21.72 -17.85
CA TRP A 372 25.84 22.91 -18.02
C TRP A 372 25.83 23.72 -16.73
N VAL A 373 27.02 23.81 -16.10
CA VAL A 373 27.21 24.62 -14.89
C VAL A 373 27.50 26.08 -15.34
N MET A 374 26.43 26.85 -15.43
CA MET A 374 26.48 28.23 -15.95
C MET A 374 27.31 29.16 -15.08
N THR A 375 27.33 28.93 -13.77
CA THR A 375 28.12 29.74 -12.83
C THR A 375 29.63 29.63 -13.05
N GLU A 376 30.12 28.60 -13.73
CA GLU A 376 31.51 28.48 -14.14
C GLU A 376 31.86 29.34 -15.39
N GLU A 377 30.87 30.00 -16.01
CA GLU A 377 31.08 30.84 -17.17
C GLU A 377 31.48 32.25 -16.77
N LYS A 378 32.31 32.89 -17.60
CA LYS A 378 32.84 34.23 -17.34
C LYS A 378 31.73 35.27 -17.15
N PHE A 379 30.62 35.17 -17.87
CA PHE A 379 29.51 36.12 -17.77
C PHE A 379 28.72 36.04 -16.45
N MET A 380 28.88 34.96 -15.70
CA MET A 380 28.25 34.76 -14.38
C MET A 380 29.17 35.17 -13.20
N GLN A 381 30.47 35.42 -13.45
CA GLN A 381 31.44 35.66 -12.37
C GLN A 381 31.28 37.02 -11.67
N ASN A 382 30.61 37.99 -12.30
CA ASN A 382 30.45 39.35 -11.79
C ASN A 382 29.18 39.59 -10.98
N GLN A 383 28.48 38.54 -10.57
CA GLN A 383 27.27 38.61 -9.75
C GLN A 383 27.44 37.77 -8.48
N ASN A 384 26.75 38.18 -7.39
CA ASN A 384 26.89 37.56 -6.07
C ASN A 384 25.54 36.97 -5.53
N VAL A 385 24.51 36.96 -6.36
CA VAL A 385 23.18 36.46 -5.95
C VAL A 385 23.04 34.96 -6.19
N ILE A 386 23.51 34.48 -7.35
CA ILE A 386 23.42 33.07 -7.75
C ILE A 386 24.79 32.43 -7.52
N ASN A 387 24.86 31.55 -6.50
CA ASN A 387 26.09 30.85 -6.14
C ASN A 387 26.35 29.65 -7.03
N PHE A 388 25.27 28.99 -7.46
CA PHE A 388 25.32 27.82 -8.33
C PHE A 388 24.10 27.82 -9.26
N LEU A 389 24.34 27.60 -10.56
CA LEU A 389 23.29 27.38 -11.55
C LEU A 389 23.78 26.33 -12.54
N LYS A 390 23.05 25.21 -12.57
CA LYS A 390 23.25 24.11 -13.51
C LYS A 390 21.99 23.82 -14.29
N LEU A 391 22.00 23.99 -15.58
CA LEU A 391 21.00 23.46 -16.48
C LEU A 391 21.25 21.96 -16.68
N LYS A 392 20.19 21.16 -16.72
CA LYS A 392 20.27 19.71 -16.92
C LYS A 392 19.16 19.20 -17.80
N GLY A 393 19.46 18.17 -18.57
CA GLY A 393 18.47 17.43 -19.32
C GLY A 393 18.91 16.00 -19.50
N SER A 394 17.97 15.09 -19.52
CA SER A 394 18.23 13.67 -19.76
C SER A 394 17.14 13.05 -20.63
N TRP A 395 17.51 11.98 -21.33
CA TRP A 395 16.64 11.11 -22.08
C TRP A 395 17.10 9.66 -21.89
N GLY A 396 16.16 8.74 -21.75
CA GLY A 396 16.51 7.34 -21.62
C GLY A 396 15.34 6.38 -21.80
N VAL A 397 15.68 5.11 -21.94
CA VAL A 397 14.76 3.99 -22.04
C VAL A 397 15.06 3.00 -20.93
N LEU A 398 14.03 2.60 -20.18
CA LEU A 398 14.09 1.57 -19.14
C LEU A 398 13.18 0.39 -19.54
N GLY A 399 13.60 -0.82 -19.20
CA GLY A 399 12.81 -2.03 -19.38
C GLY A 399 12.12 -2.50 -18.12
N SER A 400 10.92 -3.06 -18.25
CA SER A 400 10.21 -3.78 -17.21
C SER A 400 9.89 -5.20 -17.66
N GLN A 401 10.06 -6.15 -16.75
CA GLN A 401 9.73 -7.57 -16.95
C GLN A 401 8.60 -8.03 -16.01
N ASN A 402 7.80 -7.10 -15.51
CA ASN A 402 6.76 -7.42 -14.54
C ASN A 402 5.53 -8.04 -15.20
N THR A 403 5.51 -9.35 -15.27
CA THR A 403 4.41 -10.15 -15.86
C THR A 403 3.45 -10.73 -14.81
N GLY A 404 3.68 -10.46 -13.52
CA GLY A 404 2.94 -11.09 -12.42
C GLY A 404 3.23 -12.59 -12.23
N SER A 405 4.08 -13.20 -13.08
CA SER A 405 4.44 -14.62 -13.04
C SER A 405 5.89 -14.82 -13.51
N SER A 406 6.59 -15.81 -12.96
CA SER A 406 7.90 -16.23 -13.47
C SER A 406 7.80 -16.99 -14.80
N TYR A 407 6.63 -17.54 -15.11
CA TYR A 407 6.41 -18.39 -16.29
C TYR A 407 5.22 -17.91 -17.14
N PRO A 408 5.19 -16.66 -17.63
CA PRO A 408 4.06 -16.13 -18.37
C PRO A 408 3.88 -16.80 -19.73
N ALA A 409 4.98 -17.30 -20.32
CA ALA A 409 5.03 -17.95 -21.62
C ALA A 409 4.86 -19.49 -21.55
N TYR A 410 4.42 -20.02 -20.41
CA TYR A 410 4.13 -21.44 -20.25
C TYR A 410 2.66 -21.62 -19.90
N ALA A 411 1.96 -22.49 -20.67
CA ALA A 411 0.63 -22.95 -20.32
C ALA A 411 0.73 -24.32 -19.62
N THR A 412 -0.05 -24.49 -18.58
CA THR A 412 -0.24 -25.77 -17.91
C THR A 412 -1.61 -26.32 -18.25
N ILE A 413 -1.74 -27.65 -18.27
CA ILE A 413 -3.03 -28.30 -18.43
C ILE A 413 -3.71 -28.33 -17.05
N VAL A 414 -4.87 -27.71 -16.96
CA VAL A 414 -5.68 -27.66 -15.74
C VAL A 414 -7.06 -28.25 -16.00
N SER A 415 -7.77 -28.62 -14.94
CA SER A 415 -9.19 -28.96 -15.06
C SER A 415 -9.95 -27.71 -15.50
N SER A 416 -10.60 -27.78 -16.66
CA SER A 416 -11.28 -26.66 -17.30
C SER A 416 -12.62 -27.14 -17.89
N GLY A 417 -13.71 -26.69 -17.28
CA GLY A 417 -15.06 -27.07 -17.65
C GLY A 417 -15.40 -28.53 -17.29
N SER A 418 -16.64 -28.89 -17.53
CA SER A 418 -17.15 -30.27 -17.41
C SER A 418 -18.09 -30.54 -18.56
N ALA A 419 -18.08 -31.75 -19.07
CA ALA A 419 -19.00 -32.21 -20.09
C ALA A 419 -19.89 -33.34 -19.51
N VAL A 420 -21.15 -33.37 -19.91
CA VAL A 420 -22.11 -34.43 -19.53
C VAL A 420 -22.13 -35.48 -20.64
N PHE A 421 -21.76 -36.69 -20.32
CA PHE A 421 -21.87 -37.87 -21.20
C PHE A 421 -22.82 -38.88 -20.55
N GLY A 422 -24.04 -38.97 -21.09
CA GLY A 422 -25.12 -39.70 -20.42
C GLY A 422 -25.42 -39.12 -19.05
N ASP A 423 -25.39 -39.93 -17.99
CA ASP A 423 -25.62 -39.51 -16.61
C ASP A 423 -24.33 -39.12 -15.85
N ASN A 424 -23.19 -39.09 -16.53
CA ASN A 424 -21.89 -38.80 -15.91
C ASN A 424 -21.36 -37.42 -16.27
N ILE A 425 -20.93 -36.69 -15.25
CA ILE A 425 -20.18 -35.44 -15.40
C ILE A 425 -18.70 -35.77 -15.48
N ILE A 426 -18.09 -35.52 -16.61
CA ILE A 426 -16.65 -35.73 -16.83
C ILE A 426 -15.94 -34.39 -16.84
N ALA A 427 -14.94 -34.23 -15.95
CA ALA A 427 -14.11 -33.04 -15.90
C ALA A 427 -13.23 -32.93 -17.16
N GLY A 428 -13.36 -31.84 -17.89
CA GLY A 428 -12.51 -31.50 -19.00
C GLY A 428 -11.13 -31.02 -18.55
N LYS A 429 -10.16 -31.12 -19.44
CA LYS A 429 -8.82 -30.55 -19.24
C LYS A 429 -8.45 -29.68 -20.43
N GLY A 430 -7.86 -28.53 -20.14
CA GLY A 430 -7.42 -27.60 -21.17
C GLY A 430 -6.25 -26.73 -20.70
N PRO A 431 -5.64 -25.94 -21.59
CA PRO A 431 -4.59 -25.01 -21.22
C PRO A 431 -5.18 -23.93 -20.30
N ASN A 432 -4.44 -23.54 -19.26
CA ASN A 432 -4.87 -22.52 -18.31
C ASN A 432 -4.84 -21.11 -18.89
N LYS A 433 -4.16 -20.88 -20.02
CA LYS A 433 -4.08 -19.57 -20.68
C LYS A 433 -3.59 -19.69 -22.13
N LEU A 434 -3.89 -18.69 -22.93
CA LEU A 434 -3.25 -18.48 -24.23
C LEU A 434 -1.87 -17.85 -24.02
N ILE A 435 -0.92 -18.20 -24.88
CA ILE A 435 0.42 -17.64 -24.84
C ILE A 435 0.62 -16.75 -26.07
N SER A 436 1.02 -15.49 -25.83
CA SER A 436 1.46 -14.61 -26.90
C SER A 436 2.87 -15.01 -27.36
N PRO A 437 3.09 -15.30 -28.66
CA PRO A 437 4.42 -15.58 -29.15
C PRO A 437 5.34 -14.35 -29.17
N THR A 438 4.77 -13.15 -29.06
CA THR A 438 5.48 -11.86 -29.08
C THR A 438 5.69 -11.26 -27.71
N LEU A 439 5.33 -11.99 -26.63
CA LEU A 439 5.49 -11.50 -25.26
C LEU A 439 6.95 -11.11 -24.99
N GLY A 440 7.16 -9.88 -24.51
CA GLY A 440 8.49 -9.31 -24.28
C GLY A 440 8.49 -8.21 -23.25
N TRP A 441 9.55 -7.42 -23.25
CA TRP A 441 9.77 -6.33 -22.31
C TRP A 441 8.80 -5.15 -22.54
N GLU A 442 8.27 -4.59 -21.47
CA GLU A 442 7.71 -3.23 -21.49
C GLU A 442 8.84 -2.22 -21.56
N ARG A 443 8.65 -1.13 -22.29
CA ARG A 443 9.64 -0.06 -22.46
C ARG A 443 9.11 1.27 -21.96
N ASN A 444 9.87 1.89 -21.07
CA ASN A 444 9.58 3.20 -20.55
C ASN A 444 10.55 4.23 -21.12
N TYR A 445 10.04 5.10 -21.99
CA TYR A 445 10.75 6.21 -22.59
C TYR A 445 10.55 7.45 -21.73
N SER A 446 11.62 8.01 -21.20
CA SER A 446 11.53 9.22 -20.39
C SER A 446 12.51 10.29 -20.86
N TRP A 447 12.09 11.54 -20.77
CA TRP A 447 12.95 12.67 -20.87
C TRP A 447 12.59 13.72 -19.82
N GLU A 448 13.58 14.47 -19.39
CA GLU A 448 13.41 15.53 -18.42
C GLU A 448 14.34 16.70 -18.74
N VAL A 449 13.90 17.88 -18.36
CA VAL A 449 14.68 19.12 -18.43
C VAL A 449 14.42 19.95 -17.19
N GLY A 450 15.48 20.52 -16.65
CA GLY A 450 15.39 21.33 -15.43
C GLY A 450 16.67 22.07 -15.11
N PHE A 451 16.70 22.66 -13.95
CA PHE A 451 17.92 23.29 -13.44
C PHE A 451 18.05 23.12 -11.93
N ASP A 452 19.27 23.19 -11.45
CA ASP A 452 19.59 23.29 -10.02
C ASP A 452 20.18 24.67 -9.79
N MET A 453 19.64 25.45 -8.84
CA MET A 453 20.02 26.80 -8.54
C MET A 453 20.17 27.02 -7.03
N HIS A 454 21.30 27.60 -6.64
CA HIS A 454 21.54 28.06 -5.28
C HIS A 454 21.76 29.57 -5.28
N MET A 455 21.15 30.26 -4.34
CA MET A 455 21.17 31.72 -4.24
C MET A 455 21.44 32.19 -2.81
N PHE A 456 21.87 33.45 -2.67
CA PHE A 456 22.06 34.14 -1.39
C PHE A 456 22.99 33.40 -0.42
N ASN A 457 24.17 32.97 -0.91
CA ASN A 457 25.13 32.13 -0.17
C ASN A 457 24.54 30.80 0.25
N ASP A 458 23.93 30.08 -0.71
CA ASP A 458 23.30 28.76 -0.56
C ASP A 458 22.09 28.72 0.39
N ARG A 459 21.55 29.87 0.80
CA ARG A 459 20.37 29.93 1.65
C ARG A 459 19.12 29.46 0.92
N LEU A 460 18.93 29.88 -0.33
CA LEU A 460 17.84 29.40 -1.18
C LEU A 460 18.38 28.39 -2.19
N GLN A 461 17.77 27.19 -2.20
CA GLN A 461 18.04 26.18 -3.22
C GLN A 461 16.73 25.85 -3.94
N LEU A 462 16.77 25.80 -5.27
CA LEU A 462 15.64 25.51 -6.13
C LEU A 462 16.04 24.45 -7.17
N SER A 463 15.17 23.45 -7.38
CA SER A 463 15.36 22.42 -8.39
C SER A 463 14.03 22.11 -9.09
N PRO A 464 13.62 22.91 -10.07
CA PRO A 464 12.49 22.61 -10.93
C PRO A 464 12.88 21.64 -12.04
N VAL A 465 11.98 20.70 -12.36
CA VAL A 465 12.13 19.73 -13.44
C VAL A 465 10.78 19.56 -14.14
N TYR A 466 10.80 19.60 -15.45
CA TYR A 466 9.68 19.13 -16.26
C TYR A 466 10.04 17.76 -16.86
N TYR A 467 9.12 16.80 -16.75
CA TYR A 467 9.32 15.44 -17.22
C TYR A 467 8.20 14.97 -18.14
N ASN A 468 8.53 14.05 -19.03
CA ASN A 468 7.57 13.30 -19.81
C ASN A 468 8.03 11.84 -19.90
N LYS A 469 7.17 10.94 -19.47
CA LYS A 469 7.41 9.51 -19.35
C LYS A 469 6.31 8.75 -20.09
N THR A 470 6.69 7.97 -21.11
CA THR A 470 5.77 7.15 -21.91
C THR A 470 6.15 5.69 -21.78
N THR A 471 5.27 4.90 -21.21
CA THR A 471 5.40 3.43 -21.17
C THR A 471 4.74 2.86 -22.41
N LYS A 472 5.48 2.11 -23.19
CA LYS A 472 5.04 1.40 -24.40
C LYS A 472 5.13 -0.09 -24.19
N ASP A 473 4.43 -0.83 -25.06
CA ASP A 473 4.42 -2.29 -25.03
C ASP A 473 3.98 -2.83 -23.66
N MET A 474 3.02 -2.16 -23.01
CA MET A 474 2.53 -2.56 -21.69
C MET A 474 1.92 -3.95 -21.73
N LEU A 475 2.19 -4.71 -20.68
CA LEU A 475 1.66 -6.04 -20.51
C LEU A 475 0.21 -5.98 -20.02
N THR A 476 -0.72 -6.30 -20.91
CA THR A 476 -2.16 -6.30 -20.63
C THR A 476 -2.77 -7.65 -20.96
N SER A 477 -3.71 -8.11 -20.14
CA SER A 477 -4.51 -9.30 -20.42
C SER A 477 -5.61 -8.93 -21.41
N ILE A 478 -5.66 -9.62 -22.55
CA ILE A 478 -6.71 -9.43 -23.56
C ILE A 478 -7.79 -10.47 -23.35
N PRO A 479 -9.09 -10.13 -23.50
CA PRO A 479 -10.17 -11.10 -23.43
C PRO A 479 -9.93 -12.30 -24.32
N GLY A 480 -10.21 -13.49 -23.79
CA GLY A 480 -10.10 -14.73 -24.56
C GLY A 480 -11.09 -14.76 -25.73
N ILE A 481 -10.71 -15.36 -26.83
CA ILE A 481 -11.58 -15.62 -27.99
C ILE A 481 -12.19 -17.01 -27.81
N ALA A 482 -13.49 -17.15 -28.07
CA ALA A 482 -14.20 -18.44 -28.06
C ALA A 482 -14.02 -19.27 -26.77
N GLY A 483 -14.13 -18.61 -25.60
CA GLY A 483 -14.05 -19.29 -24.30
C GLY A 483 -12.63 -19.64 -23.82
N THR A 484 -11.59 -19.16 -24.50
CA THR A 484 -10.21 -19.33 -24.08
C THR A 484 -9.84 -18.36 -22.95
N VAL A 485 -8.93 -18.79 -22.07
CA VAL A 485 -8.44 -17.93 -20.98
C VAL A 485 -7.52 -16.84 -21.55
N PRO A 486 -7.70 -15.57 -21.14
CA PRO A 486 -6.85 -14.47 -21.61
C PRO A 486 -5.37 -14.70 -21.33
N GLY A 487 -4.53 -14.30 -22.27
CA GLY A 487 -3.07 -14.27 -22.10
C GLY A 487 -2.53 -12.85 -22.05
N LEU A 488 -1.34 -12.68 -21.49
CA LEU A 488 -0.63 -11.40 -21.50
C LEU A 488 -0.13 -11.08 -22.89
N GLN A 489 -0.28 -9.82 -23.31
CA GLN A 489 0.26 -9.27 -24.55
C GLN A 489 0.85 -7.87 -24.34
N ASN A 490 1.80 -7.49 -25.17
CA ASN A 490 2.43 -6.17 -25.17
C ASN A 490 1.61 -5.23 -26.09
N VAL A 491 0.63 -4.52 -25.55
CA VAL A 491 -0.36 -3.78 -26.38
C VAL A 491 -0.80 -2.42 -25.84
N GLY A 492 -0.31 -1.98 -24.71
CA GLY A 492 -0.74 -0.70 -24.13
C GLY A 492 0.32 0.40 -24.24
N GLU A 493 -0.12 1.65 -24.31
CA GLU A 493 0.74 2.83 -24.18
C GLU A 493 0.12 3.85 -23.22
N ILE A 494 0.88 4.27 -22.19
CA ILE A 494 0.46 5.27 -21.20
C ILE A 494 1.53 6.33 -21.07
N ARG A 495 1.08 7.59 -21.03
CA ARG A 495 1.94 8.74 -20.80
C ARG A 495 1.66 9.37 -19.43
N ASN A 496 2.75 9.71 -18.74
CA ASN A 496 2.75 10.58 -17.56
C ASN A 496 3.68 11.75 -17.84
N ARG A 497 3.20 12.97 -17.64
CA ARG A 497 4.02 14.18 -17.74
C ARG A 497 3.67 15.12 -16.60
N GLY A 498 4.61 15.97 -16.24
CA GLY A 498 4.37 16.87 -15.13
C GLY A 498 5.55 17.77 -14.84
N PHE A 499 5.37 18.57 -13.81
CA PHE A 499 6.34 19.49 -13.29
C PHE A 499 6.63 19.15 -11.84
N GLU A 500 7.90 19.12 -11.48
CA GLU A 500 8.38 18.91 -10.12
C GLU A 500 9.18 20.11 -9.67
N LEU A 501 8.96 20.55 -8.43
CA LEU A 501 9.70 21.62 -7.79
C LEU A 501 10.16 21.16 -6.41
N SER A 502 11.45 21.27 -6.15
CA SER A 502 12.00 21.22 -4.80
C SER A 502 12.59 22.58 -4.46
N ALA A 503 12.22 23.11 -3.30
CA ALA A 503 12.70 24.39 -2.79
C ALA A 503 13.11 24.25 -1.33
N SER A 504 14.23 24.83 -0.94
CA SER A 504 14.63 24.92 0.45
C SER A 504 15.26 26.28 0.76
N TRP A 505 14.94 26.77 1.95
CA TRP A 505 15.53 27.95 2.54
C TRP A 505 16.13 27.59 3.89
N ASN A 506 17.42 27.87 4.09
CA ASN A 506 18.10 27.65 5.35
C ASN A 506 18.84 28.92 5.74
N ASP A 507 18.60 29.41 6.96
CA ASP A 507 19.24 30.62 7.43
C ASP A 507 19.45 30.61 8.96
N LYS A 508 20.15 31.60 9.47
CA LYS A 508 20.41 31.82 10.88
C LYS A 508 20.17 33.29 11.25
N ILE A 509 19.66 33.51 12.45
CA ILE A 509 19.48 34.83 13.04
C ILE A 509 20.37 34.92 14.28
N GLY A 510 21.42 35.73 14.21
CA GLY A 510 22.44 35.77 15.25
C GLY A 510 23.21 34.45 15.35
N GLU A 511 23.65 34.07 16.56
CA GLU A 511 24.42 32.84 16.80
C GLU A 511 23.54 31.66 17.22
N ASP A 512 22.40 31.93 17.84
CA ASP A 512 21.61 30.95 18.54
C ASP A 512 20.44 30.37 17.70
N TRP A 513 19.87 31.17 16.79
CA TRP A 513 18.73 30.75 15.98
C TRP A 513 19.16 30.19 14.64
N ARG A 514 18.69 28.99 14.31
CA ARG A 514 18.79 28.38 12.98
C ARG A 514 17.39 27.95 12.56
N TYR A 515 17.04 28.20 11.31
CA TYR A 515 15.76 27.74 10.77
C TYR A 515 15.91 27.30 9.32
N GLY A 516 15.05 26.36 8.94
CA GLY A 516 14.97 25.83 7.59
C GLY A 516 13.52 25.61 7.20
N LEU A 517 13.20 25.98 5.95
CA LEU A 517 11.93 25.71 5.29
C LEU A 517 12.22 24.87 4.06
N GLY A 518 11.53 23.77 3.90
CA GLY A 518 11.59 22.93 2.71
C GLY A 518 10.20 22.78 2.11
N ALA A 519 10.10 22.79 0.79
CA ALA A 519 8.85 22.54 0.08
C ALA A 519 9.11 21.70 -1.17
N ASN A 520 8.19 20.80 -1.49
CA ASN A 520 8.14 20.08 -2.74
C ASN A 520 6.74 20.11 -3.33
N LEU A 521 6.68 20.11 -4.65
CA LEU A 521 5.44 20.06 -5.43
C LEU A 521 5.68 19.17 -6.63
N SER A 522 4.77 18.27 -6.91
CA SER A 522 4.74 17.49 -8.16
C SER A 522 3.35 17.54 -8.76
N THR A 523 3.29 17.75 -10.08
CA THR A 523 2.06 17.66 -10.87
C THR A 523 2.11 16.42 -11.74
N ILE A 524 0.95 15.86 -12.06
CA ILE A 524 0.85 14.68 -12.93
C ILE A 524 -0.33 14.85 -13.91
N ASP A 525 -0.04 14.68 -15.22
CA ASP A 525 -1.04 14.49 -16.28
C ASP A 525 -0.85 13.05 -16.82
N ASN A 526 -1.74 12.16 -16.40
CA ASN A 526 -1.76 10.76 -16.82
C ASN A 526 -2.76 10.56 -17.96
N LYS A 527 -2.34 9.87 -19.02
CA LYS A 527 -3.20 9.56 -20.15
C LYS A 527 -2.87 8.22 -20.79
N VAL A 528 -3.88 7.39 -20.98
CA VAL A 528 -3.81 6.19 -21.83
C VAL A 528 -3.80 6.65 -23.29
N LEU A 529 -2.72 6.34 -24.01
CA LEU A 529 -2.55 6.75 -25.41
C LEU A 529 -3.09 5.71 -26.39
N SER A 530 -2.94 4.44 -26.06
CA SER A 530 -3.49 3.33 -26.84
C SER A 530 -3.72 2.09 -25.98
N LEU A 531 -4.68 1.27 -26.39
CA LEU A 531 -4.94 -0.09 -25.92
C LEU A 531 -4.97 -1.05 -27.11
N VAL A 532 -5.57 -2.20 -26.95
CA VAL A 532 -5.74 -3.22 -28.03
C VAL A 532 -6.40 -2.64 -29.27
N ASN A 533 -7.47 -1.86 -29.07
CA ASN A 533 -8.16 -1.05 -30.07
C ASN A 533 -8.95 0.04 -29.33
N LYS A 534 -9.53 0.99 -30.09
CA LYS A 534 -10.23 2.15 -29.52
C LYS A 534 -11.48 1.81 -28.71
N ASP A 535 -12.14 0.71 -29.03
CA ASP A 535 -13.36 0.28 -28.36
C ASP A 535 -13.08 -0.63 -27.17
N TYR A 536 -11.83 -1.03 -26.99
CA TYR A 536 -11.42 -1.89 -25.88
C TYR A 536 -11.31 -1.11 -24.59
N ASN A 537 -12.00 -1.60 -23.55
CA ASN A 537 -12.03 -1.00 -22.23
C ASN A 537 -11.75 -2.09 -21.17
N ILE A 538 -10.96 -1.75 -20.18
CA ILE A 538 -10.79 -2.59 -18.99
C ILE A 538 -11.70 -2.01 -17.91
N ILE A 539 -12.60 -2.83 -17.39
CA ILE A 539 -13.57 -2.42 -16.37
C ILE A 539 -13.29 -3.20 -15.09
N SER A 540 -13.22 -2.50 -13.97
CA SER A 540 -13.03 -3.08 -12.64
C SER A 540 -13.86 -2.29 -11.63
N GLY A 541 -15.04 -2.82 -11.28
CA GLY A 541 -16.01 -2.09 -10.47
C GLY A 541 -16.36 -0.74 -11.09
N PRO A 542 -16.29 0.39 -10.35
CA PRO A 542 -16.55 1.72 -10.87
C PRO A 542 -15.38 2.30 -11.69
N SER A 543 -14.25 1.61 -11.78
CA SER A 543 -13.06 2.10 -12.49
C SER A 543 -13.02 1.58 -13.92
N ARG A 544 -12.54 2.42 -14.83
CA ARG A 544 -12.38 2.10 -16.25
C ARG A 544 -11.04 2.55 -16.78
N VAL A 545 -10.44 1.77 -17.67
CA VAL A 545 -9.28 2.17 -18.46
C VAL A 545 -9.70 2.22 -19.93
N SER A 546 -9.56 3.39 -20.54
CA SER A 546 -9.94 3.62 -21.95
C SER A 546 -8.93 4.55 -22.61
N GLU A 547 -8.76 4.42 -23.93
CA GLU A 547 -7.94 5.32 -24.71
C GLU A 547 -8.43 6.76 -24.60
N GLY A 548 -7.52 7.69 -24.36
CA GLY A 548 -7.80 9.11 -24.24
C GLY A 548 -8.07 9.63 -22.83
N TYR A 549 -8.24 8.76 -21.85
CA TYR A 549 -8.54 9.07 -20.44
C TYR A 549 -7.38 8.74 -19.51
N PRO A 550 -7.39 9.25 -18.26
CA PRO A 550 -6.48 8.78 -17.21
C PRO A 550 -6.71 7.30 -16.91
N ILE A 551 -5.66 6.61 -16.46
CA ILE A 551 -5.78 5.20 -16.07
C ILE A 551 -6.69 5.04 -14.85
N GLY A 552 -7.66 4.12 -14.91
CA GLY A 552 -8.52 3.81 -13.78
C GLY A 552 -9.49 4.93 -13.38
N TYR A 553 -9.82 5.83 -14.30
CA TYR A 553 -10.80 6.88 -14.03
C TYR A 553 -12.15 6.28 -13.61
N PHE A 554 -12.90 7.03 -12.79
CA PHE A 554 -14.21 6.61 -12.36
C PHE A 554 -15.24 6.86 -13.46
N TYR A 555 -16.04 5.82 -13.72
CA TYR A 555 -17.01 5.77 -14.80
C TYR A 555 -18.38 5.40 -14.25
N GLY A 556 -19.36 6.27 -14.43
CA GLY A 556 -20.69 6.12 -13.88
C GLY A 556 -21.65 7.20 -14.32
N TYR A 557 -22.81 7.25 -13.69
CA TYR A 557 -23.85 8.22 -13.96
C TYR A 557 -23.55 9.57 -13.29
N LYS A 558 -23.88 10.66 -13.96
CA LYS A 558 -24.01 11.98 -13.30
C LYS A 558 -25.33 12.03 -12.56
N VAL A 559 -25.33 12.55 -11.33
CA VAL A 559 -26.51 12.70 -10.49
C VAL A 559 -26.91 14.18 -10.47
N GLU A 560 -28.20 14.48 -10.73
CA GLU A 560 -28.79 15.83 -10.63
C GLU A 560 -29.44 16.08 -9.26
N GLY A 561 -29.73 15.01 -8.50
CA GLY A 561 -30.37 15.06 -7.20
C GLY A 561 -31.11 13.78 -6.89
N VAL A 562 -32.19 13.93 -6.13
CA VAL A 562 -33.12 12.85 -5.73
C VAL A 562 -34.51 13.23 -6.32
N TYR A 563 -35.21 12.25 -6.89
CA TYR A 563 -36.58 12.48 -7.33
C TYR A 563 -37.47 12.89 -6.15
N GLN A 564 -38.13 14.05 -6.28
CA GLN A 564 -38.88 14.63 -5.18
C GLN A 564 -40.33 14.12 -5.08
N ASN A 565 -40.95 13.78 -6.20
CA ASN A 565 -42.32 13.32 -6.31
C ASN A 565 -42.59 12.62 -7.65
N GLU A 566 -43.77 12.08 -7.85
CA GLU A 566 -44.19 11.39 -9.07
C GLU A 566 -44.22 12.32 -10.32
N ASP A 567 -44.49 13.60 -10.15
CA ASP A 567 -44.46 14.54 -11.26
C ASP A 567 -43.02 14.82 -11.72
N ASP A 568 -42.06 14.87 -10.78
CA ASP A 568 -40.63 14.98 -11.11
C ASP A 568 -40.15 13.78 -11.94
N ILE A 569 -40.58 12.57 -11.57
CA ILE A 569 -40.30 11.35 -12.36
C ILE A 569 -40.95 11.41 -13.74
N ARG A 570 -42.23 11.82 -13.80
CA ARG A 570 -43.01 11.87 -15.02
C ARG A 570 -42.45 12.87 -16.07
N PHE A 571 -41.89 14.00 -15.62
CA PHE A 571 -41.32 15.02 -16.50
C PHE A 571 -39.81 14.86 -16.73
N SER A 572 -39.18 13.85 -16.15
CA SER A 572 -37.77 13.49 -16.37
C SER A 572 -37.61 12.51 -17.54
N PRO A 573 -36.39 12.34 -18.08
CA PRO A 573 -36.08 11.30 -19.07
C PRO A 573 -36.53 9.90 -18.58
N ILE A 574 -36.97 9.06 -19.52
CA ILE A 574 -37.45 7.71 -19.20
C ILE A 574 -36.28 6.87 -18.64
N ASN A 575 -36.41 6.38 -17.41
CA ASN A 575 -35.37 5.53 -16.80
C ASN A 575 -35.47 4.09 -17.31
N SER A 576 -34.39 3.62 -17.95
CA SER A 576 -34.27 2.24 -18.44
C SER A 576 -33.25 1.43 -17.64
N VAL A 577 -32.59 2.03 -16.64
CA VAL A 577 -31.62 1.35 -15.77
C VAL A 577 -32.32 0.54 -14.67
N GLY A 578 -33.47 1.03 -14.19
CA GLY A 578 -34.28 0.36 -13.17
C GLY A 578 -35.57 1.11 -12.89
N SER A 579 -36.43 0.49 -12.10
CA SER A 579 -37.65 1.16 -11.63
C SER A 579 -37.30 2.21 -10.59
N VAL A 580 -37.87 3.38 -10.69
CA VAL A 580 -37.64 4.52 -9.81
C VAL A 580 -38.93 4.98 -9.15
N THR A 581 -38.83 5.48 -7.95
CA THR A 581 -39.90 6.13 -7.17
C THR A 581 -39.35 7.40 -6.51
N PRO A 582 -40.17 8.26 -5.96
CA PRO A 582 -39.66 9.41 -5.19
C PRO A 582 -38.67 9.00 -4.15
N GLY A 583 -37.57 9.72 -4.07
CA GLY A 583 -36.42 9.41 -3.20
C GLY A 583 -35.29 8.61 -3.85
N ASP A 584 -35.44 8.09 -5.05
CA ASP A 584 -34.34 7.47 -5.78
C ASP A 584 -33.44 8.53 -6.45
N LEU A 585 -32.17 8.18 -6.71
CA LEU A 585 -31.21 9.07 -7.39
C LEU A 585 -31.72 9.43 -8.80
N LYS A 586 -31.63 10.70 -9.15
CA LYS A 586 -31.99 11.24 -10.47
C LYS A 586 -30.74 11.32 -11.33
N PHE A 587 -30.59 10.43 -12.30
CA PHE A 587 -29.47 10.42 -13.23
C PHE A 587 -29.71 11.39 -14.38
N ALA A 588 -28.64 12.01 -14.87
CA ALA A 588 -28.67 12.92 -16.01
C ALA A 588 -28.68 12.15 -17.34
N ASP A 589 -29.49 12.63 -18.29
CA ASP A 589 -29.48 12.22 -19.70
C ASP A 589 -28.31 12.96 -20.40
N VAL A 590 -27.15 12.26 -20.47
CA VAL A 590 -25.89 12.84 -20.97
C VAL A 590 -25.87 12.92 -22.49
N ASP A 591 -26.48 11.97 -23.18
CA ASP A 591 -26.54 11.94 -24.66
C ASP A 591 -27.73 12.69 -25.24
N GLY A 592 -28.67 13.17 -24.39
CA GLY A 592 -29.81 14.02 -24.77
C GLY A 592 -30.91 13.31 -25.55
N ASN A 593 -31.01 11.98 -25.43
CA ASN A 593 -31.95 11.17 -26.20
C ASN A 593 -33.35 11.00 -25.52
N GLY A 594 -33.55 11.55 -24.33
CA GLY A 594 -34.76 11.47 -23.54
C GLY A 594 -34.91 10.17 -22.74
N LYS A 595 -33.83 9.38 -22.60
CA LYS A 595 -33.82 8.12 -21.86
C LYS A 595 -32.52 7.97 -21.05
N ILE A 596 -32.60 7.47 -19.84
CA ILE A 596 -31.44 7.07 -19.05
C ILE A 596 -31.10 5.62 -19.33
N THR A 597 -29.93 5.36 -19.87
CA THR A 597 -29.40 4.06 -20.26
C THR A 597 -27.93 3.93 -19.84
N ASP A 598 -27.31 2.77 -20.15
CA ASP A 598 -25.85 2.60 -19.95
C ASP A 598 -25.00 3.59 -20.78
N ASN A 599 -25.55 4.18 -21.84
CA ASN A 599 -24.85 5.19 -22.67
C ASN A 599 -24.70 6.55 -21.97
N ASP A 600 -25.47 6.81 -20.91
CA ASP A 600 -25.38 8.03 -20.10
C ASP A 600 -24.28 7.98 -19.06
N ARG A 601 -23.59 6.84 -18.95
CA ARG A 601 -22.39 6.76 -18.12
C ARG A 601 -21.24 7.52 -18.78
N THR A 602 -20.52 8.25 -17.96
CA THR A 602 -19.38 9.07 -18.40
C THR A 602 -18.26 9.04 -17.36
N MET A 603 -17.14 9.69 -17.67
CA MET A 603 -16.12 9.95 -16.64
C MET A 603 -16.73 10.88 -15.59
N ILE A 604 -16.74 10.42 -14.33
CA ILE A 604 -17.25 11.18 -13.19
C ILE A 604 -16.14 11.67 -12.27
N GLY A 605 -14.94 11.06 -12.27
CA GLY A 605 -13.84 11.48 -11.43
C GLY A 605 -12.52 10.79 -11.78
N ASN A 606 -11.44 11.25 -11.12
CA ASN A 606 -10.08 10.79 -11.33
C ASN A 606 -9.43 10.37 -10.00
N PRO A 607 -8.98 9.11 -9.85
CA PRO A 607 -8.28 8.66 -8.66
C PRO A 607 -6.81 9.12 -8.57
N THR A 608 -6.27 9.70 -9.65
CA THR A 608 -4.88 10.21 -9.69
C THR A 608 -4.89 11.68 -9.32
N PRO A 609 -4.14 12.10 -8.28
CA PRO A 609 -4.10 13.52 -7.90
C PRO A 609 -3.42 14.38 -8.97
N ASP A 610 -3.94 15.59 -9.19
CA ASP A 610 -3.31 16.60 -10.04
C ASP A 610 -2.04 17.15 -9.40
N PHE A 611 -2.03 17.27 -8.06
CA PHE A 611 -0.93 17.80 -7.26
C PHE A 611 -0.62 16.89 -6.08
N THR A 612 0.67 16.65 -5.87
CA THR A 612 1.20 16.15 -4.60
C THR A 612 2.18 17.19 -4.05
N TYR A 613 2.07 17.50 -2.78
CA TYR A 613 2.91 18.54 -2.17
C TYR A 613 3.29 18.19 -0.73
N GLY A 614 4.42 18.70 -0.31
CA GLY A 614 4.89 18.61 1.05
C GLY A 614 5.69 19.84 1.44
N PHE A 615 5.65 20.18 2.72
CA PHE A 615 6.52 21.21 3.26
C PHE A 615 6.96 20.88 4.68
N GLY A 616 8.17 21.27 5.00
CA GLY A 616 8.82 21.04 6.28
C GLY A 616 9.33 22.32 6.90
N LEU A 617 9.23 22.40 8.20
CA LEU A 617 9.83 23.45 9.03
C LEU A 617 10.80 22.79 9.99
N ASN A 618 12.01 23.34 10.09
CA ASN A 618 12.98 23.00 11.11
C ASN A 618 13.46 24.28 11.79
N ALA A 619 13.54 24.26 13.12
CA ALA A 619 14.03 25.38 13.89
C ALA A 619 14.88 24.88 15.06
N ALA A 620 15.95 25.59 15.42
CA ALA A 620 16.77 25.28 16.56
C ALA A 620 17.14 26.57 17.32
N TYR A 621 17.05 26.52 18.65
CA TYR A 621 17.39 27.62 19.53
C TYR A 621 17.89 27.12 20.88
N LYS A 622 19.14 27.45 21.23
CA LYS A 622 19.76 27.21 22.56
C LYS A 622 19.51 25.79 23.13
N GLY A 623 19.68 24.77 22.27
CA GLY A 623 19.47 23.36 22.65
C GLY A 623 18.08 22.82 22.35
N PHE A 624 17.07 23.66 22.18
CA PHE A 624 15.78 23.24 21.64
C PHE A 624 15.85 23.05 20.14
N ASP A 625 15.18 22.05 19.64
CA ASP A 625 14.95 21.80 18.20
C ASP A 625 13.49 21.42 17.96
N LEU A 626 12.93 21.97 16.89
CA LEU A 626 11.58 21.70 16.42
C LEU A 626 11.66 21.24 14.96
N SER A 627 10.97 20.18 14.63
CA SER A 627 10.72 19.79 13.24
C SER A 627 9.22 19.54 13.05
N ALA A 628 8.69 19.97 11.90
CA ALA A 628 7.32 19.68 11.48
C ALA A 628 7.31 19.38 10.00
N PHE A 629 6.54 18.36 9.60
CA PHE A 629 6.40 17.96 8.21
C PHE A 629 4.93 17.78 7.85
N PHE A 630 4.53 18.45 6.77
CA PHE A 630 3.20 18.41 6.18
C PHE A 630 3.25 17.74 4.82
N GLN A 631 2.22 16.98 4.53
CA GLN A 631 2.01 16.34 3.23
C GLN A 631 0.56 16.47 2.81
N GLY A 632 0.33 16.66 1.52
CA GLY A 632 -1.01 16.72 0.97
C GLY A 632 -1.06 16.31 -0.49
N VAL A 633 -2.27 16.10 -0.95
CA VAL A 633 -2.64 15.92 -2.35
C VAL A 633 -3.84 16.80 -2.66
N ALA A 634 -3.98 17.21 -3.91
CA ALA A 634 -5.14 17.97 -4.38
C ALA A 634 -5.56 17.54 -5.78
N GLY A 635 -6.84 17.72 -6.12
CA GLY A 635 -7.41 17.28 -7.38
C GLY A 635 -7.45 15.76 -7.49
N VAL A 636 -7.94 15.08 -6.47
CA VAL A 636 -8.10 13.63 -6.44
C VAL A 636 -9.49 13.26 -5.94
N ASP A 637 -10.13 12.35 -6.64
CA ASP A 637 -11.44 11.85 -6.28
C ASP A 637 -11.36 10.46 -5.66
N ARG A 638 -12.34 10.15 -4.82
CA ARG A 638 -12.62 8.81 -4.27
C ARG A 638 -14.09 8.49 -4.47
N ILE A 639 -14.38 7.24 -4.79
CA ILE A 639 -15.74 6.76 -4.81
C ILE A 639 -16.03 5.97 -3.54
N VAL A 640 -17.04 6.41 -2.78
CA VAL A 640 -17.46 5.81 -1.51
C VAL A 640 -18.91 5.36 -1.67
N MET A 641 -19.07 4.11 -2.14
CA MET A 641 -20.39 3.51 -2.39
C MET A 641 -20.93 2.89 -1.10
N ASP A 642 -21.55 3.70 -0.27
CA ASP A 642 -21.96 3.35 1.09
C ASP A 642 -23.48 3.12 1.23
N TYR A 643 -24.14 2.71 0.14
CA TYR A 643 -25.56 2.39 0.21
C TYR A 643 -25.82 1.16 1.10
N PRO A 644 -26.74 1.23 2.08
CA PRO A 644 -26.99 0.14 3.00
C PRO A 644 -27.54 -1.08 2.29
N THR A 645 -26.99 -2.23 2.60
CA THR A 645 -27.59 -3.51 2.24
C THR A 645 -28.59 -3.94 3.31
N VAL A 646 -29.54 -4.81 2.97
CA VAL A 646 -30.58 -5.29 3.91
C VAL A 646 -30.00 -5.89 5.20
N SER A 647 -28.79 -6.42 5.14
CA SER A 647 -28.17 -7.15 6.25
C SER A 647 -27.08 -6.37 7.00
N GLY A 648 -26.84 -5.11 6.67
CA GLY A 648 -25.73 -4.35 7.25
C GLY A 648 -26.17 -3.20 8.18
N ASN A 649 -25.32 -2.84 9.16
CA ASN A 649 -25.50 -1.57 9.85
C ASN A 649 -25.41 -0.40 8.86
N VAL A 650 -25.98 0.72 9.19
CA VAL A 650 -26.15 1.88 8.31
C VAL A 650 -25.24 3.01 8.79
N THR A 651 -24.59 3.72 7.88
CA THR A 651 -23.86 4.93 8.25
C THR A 651 -24.81 6.05 8.65
N THR A 652 -24.39 6.89 9.58
CA THR A 652 -25.18 8.04 10.08
C THR A 652 -25.54 9.04 8.98
N ALA A 653 -24.82 9.05 7.85
CA ALA A 653 -25.15 9.85 6.68
C ALA A 653 -26.58 9.58 6.15
N PHE A 654 -27.08 8.34 6.30
CA PHE A 654 -28.44 7.97 5.89
C PHE A 654 -29.53 8.46 6.85
N LEU A 655 -29.20 9.10 7.94
CA LEU A 655 -30.20 9.86 8.71
C LEU A 655 -30.77 11.04 7.89
N ASP A 656 -30.00 11.54 6.92
CA ASP A 656 -30.44 12.57 5.95
C ASP A 656 -31.00 11.97 4.63
N ARG A 657 -31.46 10.71 4.65
CA ARG A 657 -32.11 10.09 3.48
C ARG A 657 -33.46 10.75 3.20
N TYR A 658 -33.87 10.71 1.93
CA TYR A 658 -35.25 11.03 1.56
C TYR A 658 -36.21 10.04 2.22
N SER A 659 -37.24 10.56 2.85
CA SER A 659 -38.40 9.82 3.37
C SER A 659 -39.63 10.68 3.22
N GLU A 660 -40.63 10.22 2.49
CA GLU A 660 -41.83 11.00 2.18
C GLU A 660 -42.52 11.58 3.42
N SER A 661 -42.54 10.80 4.52
CA SER A 661 -43.20 11.20 5.76
C SER A 661 -42.28 11.89 6.75
N ALA A 662 -41.00 11.48 6.84
CA ALA A 662 -40.08 11.94 7.89
C ALA A 662 -39.07 13.00 7.40
N ASN A 663 -38.59 12.93 6.14
CA ASN A 663 -37.60 13.86 5.59
C ASN A 663 -37.77 14.01 4.07
N PRO A 664 -38.82 14.72 3.59
CA PRO A 664 -39.10 14.86 2.16
C PRO A 664 -38.05 15.72 1.40
N ASN A 665 -37.15 16.38 2.12
CA ASN A 665 -36.04 17.16 1.55
C ASN A 665 -34.67 16.52 1.80
N GLY A 666 -34.62 15.23 2.10
CA GLY A 666 -33.36 14.52 2.36
C GLY A 666 -32.43 14.52 1.15
N ASN A 667 -31.14 14.66 1.41
CA ASN A 667 -30.11 14.71 0.37
C ASN A 667 -29.60 13.35 -0.04
N PHE A 668 -29.80 12.31 0.80
CA PHE A 668 -29.44 10.94 0.49
C PHE A 668 -30.62 10.20 -0.14
N PRO A 669 -30.38 9.21 -0.99
CA PRO A 669 -31.44 8.44 -1.60
C PRO A 669 -32.23 7.65 -0.55
N ARG A 670 -33.51 7.38 -0.86
CA ARG A 670 -34.36 6.53 -0.03
C ARG A 670 -33.75 5.13 0.17
N LEU A 671 -34.15 4.45 1.23
CA LEU A 671 -33.80 3.05 1.46
C LEU A 671 -34.70 2.12 0.65
N GLY A 672 -34.21 0.90 0.37
CA GLY A 672 -34.98 -0.18 -0.24
C GLY A 672 -34.78 -0.39 -1.75
N ASN A 673 -34.09 0.51 -2.46
CA ASN A 673 -33.75 0.33 -3.89
C ASN A 673 -32.24 0.27 -4.11
N GLY A 674 -31.60 -0.76 -3.50
CA GLY A 674 -30.15 -0.92 -3.50
C GLY A 674 -29.55 -1.12 -4.88
N ASP A 675 -30.17 -1.91 -5.73
CA ASP A 675 -29.67 -2.24 -7.06
C ASP A 675 -29.55 -0.98 -7.97
N TYR A 676 -30.43 -0.02 -7.78
CA TYR A 676 -30.44 1.23 -8.52
C TYR A 676 -29.55 2.31 -7.86
N ASN A 677 -29.80 2.61 -6.59
CA ASN A 677 -29.13 3.70 -5.88
C ASN A 677 -27.65 3.45 -5.60
N SER A 678 -27.19 2.20 -5.62
CA SER A 678 -25.78 1.83 -5.49
C SER A 678 -25.01 1.83 -6.82
N GLN A 679 -25.63 2.23 -7.93
CA GLN A 679 -24.91 2.35 -9.20
C GLN A 679 -23.76 3.34 -9.07
N PRO A 680 -22.58 3.04 -9.67
CA PRO A 680 -21.48 3.99 -9.74
C PRO A 680 -21.95 5.34 -10.29
N SER A 681 -21.84 6.39 -9.49
CA SER A 681 -22.35 7.70 -9.84
C SER A 681 -21.61 8.84 -9.14
N SER A 682 -21.80 10.05 -9.62
CA SER A 682 -21.21 11.25 -9.02
C SER A 682 -21.72 11.53 -7.59
N PHE A 683 -22.83 10.92 -7.17
CA PHE A 683 -23.32 11.02 -5.80
C PHE A 683 -22.31 10.39 -4.79
N TRP A 684 -21.73 9.26 -5.18
CA TRP A 684 -20.76 8.53 -4.36
C TRP A 684 -19.33 9.04 -4.49
N LEU A 685 -19.11 10.02 -5.37
CA LEU A 685 -17.79 10.63 -5.56
C LEU A 685 -17.53 11.67 -4.48
N LYS A 686 -16.36 11.60 -3.86
CA LYS A 686 -15.89 12.53 -2.83
C LYS A 686 -14.55 13.13 -3.24
N ASP A 687 -14.39 14.44 -3.03
CA ASP A 687 -13.06 15.08 -3.13
C ASP A 687 -12.17 14.62 -2.00
N ALA A 688 -11.16 13.85 -2.35
CA ALA A 688 -10.18 13.27 -1.41
C ALA A 688 -8.92 14.13 -1.26
N SER A 689 -8.97 15.39 -1.66
CA SER A 689 -7.89 16.33 -1.39
C SER A 689 -7.68 16.50 0.11
N TYR A 690 -6.42 16.55 0.53
CA TYR A 690 -6.11 16.73 1.95
C TYR A 690 -4.76 17.41 2.18
N LEU A 691 -4.61 17.98 3.38
CA LEU A 691 -3.35 18.39 3.98
C LEU A 691 -3.24 17.76 5.37
N ARG A 692 -2.12 17.07 5.64
CA ARG A 692 -1.88 16.38 6.92
C ARG A 692 -0.55 16.79 7.54
N LEU A 693 -0.57 17.12 8.83
CA LEU A 693 0.63 17.21 9.65
C LEU A 693 1.09 15.78 10.00
N LYS A 694 2.04 15.28 9.19
CA LYS A 694 2.55 13.90 9.27
C LYS A 694 3.39 13.67 10.51
N ASN A 695 4.23 14.63 10.83
CA ASN A 695 5.12 14.54 11.99
C ASN A 695 5.40 15.92 12.56
N ILE A 696 5.41 16.01 13.88
CA ILE A 696 5.95 17.13 14.63
C ILE A 696 6.79 16.58 15.79
N GLU A 697 7.97 17.11 15.96
CA GLU A 697 8.88 16.72 17.03
C GLU A 697 9.50 17.94 17.67
N LEU A 698 9.49 17.99 19.00
CA LEU A 698 10.15 19.00 19.81
C LEU A 698 11.17 18.31 20.72
N GLY A 699 12.44 18.65 20.56
CA GLY A 699 13.56 18.10 21.31
C GLY A 699 14.30 19.13 22.12
N TYR A 700 15.00 18.65 23.13
CA TYR A 700 15.96 19.42 23.91
C TYR A 700 17.25 18.64 24.08
N SER A 701 18.34 19.20 23.58
CA SER A 701 19.70 18.68 23.76
C SER A 701 20.37 19.36 24.94
N PHE A 702 20.75 18.58 25.94
CA PHE A 702 21.39 19.08 27.13
C PHE A 702 22.78 19.62 26.84
N LYS A 703 23.19 20.67 27.56
CA LYS A 703 24.53 21.23 27.43
C LYS A 703 25.60 20.22 27.87
N GLN A 704 26.67 20.11 27.11
CA GLN A 704 27.73 19.14 27.35
C GLN A 704 28.36 19.23 28.75
N GLU A 705 28.45 20.42 29.32
CA GLU A 705 28.93 20.67 30.67
C GLU A 705 28.14 19.93 31.75
N TRP A 706 26.82 19.78 31.55
CA TRP A 706 25.92 19.11 32.51
C TRP A 706 26.05 17.59 32.45
N ILE A 707 26.22 17.05 31.24
CA ILE A 707 26.19 15.60 30.98
C ILE A 707 27.57 14.94 31.07
N ARG A 708 28.65 15.75 31.06
CA ARG A 708 30.03 15.26 31.13
C ARG A 708 30.34 14.47 32.41
N LYS A 709 29.72 14.84 33.53
CA LYS A 709 29.84 14.12 34.81
C LYS A 709 29.32 12.68 34.72
N ALA A 710 28.34 12.44 33.83
CA ALA A 710 27.77 11.12 33.54
C ALA A 710 28.54 10.39 32.41
N LYS A 711 29.69 10.91 31.94
CA LYS A 711 30.47 10.40 30.79
C LYS A 711 29.65 10.29 29.50
N LEU A 712 28.68 11.19 29.31
CA LEU A 712 27.87 11.28 28.09
C LEU A 712 28.43 12.35 27.16
N GLU A 713 28.47 12.04 25.85
CA GLU A 713 28.81 13.01 24.81
C GLU A 713 27.58 13.79 24.39
N ARG A 714 26.43 13.13 24.32
CA ARG A 714 25.15 13.73 23.96
C ARG A 714 24.00 13.12 24.76
N LEU A 715 23.08 13.96 25.19
CA LEU A 715 21.80 13.60 25.76
C LEU A 715 20.73 14.50 25.15
N ARG A 716 19.74 13.92 24.47
CA ARG A 716 18.57 14.63 23.93
C ARG A 716 17.30 13.91 24.35
N ILE A 717 16.33 14.65 24.86
CA ILE A 717 14.97 14.18 25.13
C ILE A 717 14.05 14.86 24.11
N TYR A 718 13.06 14.13 23.61
CA TYR A 718 12.11 14.68 22.67
C TYR A 718 10.70 14.14 22.90
N VAL A 719 9.73 14.92 22.46
CA VAL A 719 8.34 14.50 22.29
C VAL A 719 8.00 14.59 20.82
N SER A 720 7.27 13.62 20.30
CA SER A 720 6.83 13.62 18.92
C SER A 720 5.37 13.21 18.80
N ALA A 721 4.72 13.73 17.76
CA ALA A 721 3.37 13.36 17.42
C ALA A 721 3.23 13.18 15.90
N GLN A 722 2.46 12.18 15.49
CA GLN A 722 2.24 11.85 14.08
C GLN A 722 0.75 11.89 13.76
N ASN A 723 0.41 12.34 12.54
CA ASN A 723 -0.95 12.40 11.98
C ASN A 723 -1.96 13.15 12.87
N ILE A 724 -1.51 14.15 13.61
CA ILE A 724 -2.37 14.83 14.62
C ILE A 724 -3.40 15.78 14.02
N LEU A 725 -3.16 16.27 12.80
CA LEU A 725 -4.06 17.17 12.07
C LEU A 725 -4.21 16.71 10.65
N THR A 726 -5.46 16.56 10.20
CA THR A 726 -5.82 16.34 8.79
C THR A 726 -6.91 17.34 8.43
N ILE A 727 -6.71 18.05 7.33
CA ILE A 727 -7.68 18.96 6.72
C ILE A 727 -8.11 18.31 5.41
N THR A 728 -9.36 17.97 5.27
CA THR A 728 -9.93 17.27 4.10
C THR A 728 -11.43 17.55 3.98
N GLY A 729 -12.00 17.33 2.82
CA GLY A 729 -13.44 17.39 2.58
C GLY A 729 -14.16 16.05 2.75
N ILE A 730 -13.44 14.97 3.13
CA ILE A 730 -14.04 13.67 3.41
C ILE A 730 -14.26 13.54 4.92
N ASP A 731 -15.51 13.34 5.32
CA ASP A 731 -15.89 12.94 6.67
C ASP A 731 -15.92 11.40 6.75
N ASP A 732 -15.66 10.85 7.93
CA ASP A 732 -15.73 9.41 8.28
C ASP A 732 -14.73 8.48 7.57
N TYR A 733 -13.92 8.97 6.63
CA TYR A 733 -12.94 8.17 5.89
C TYR A 733 -11.58 8.85 5.82
N ASP A 734 -10.52 8.06 5.81
CA ASP A 734 -9.17 8.60 5.62
C ASP A 734 -8.91 8.90 4.14
N PRO A 735 -8.60 10.15 3.76
CA PRO A 735 -8.37 10.54 2.38
C PRO A 735 -7.13 9.89 1.74
N GLU A 736 -6.18 9.35 2.53
CA GLU A 736 -5.00 8.67 2.01
C GLU A 736 -5.28 7.23 1.57
N LYS A 737 -6.40 6.65 1.99
CA LYS A 737 -6.72 5.26 1.65
C LYS A 737 -7.19 5.14 0.22
N TYR A 738 -6.61 4.18 -0.49
CA TYR A 738 -6.96 3.88 -1.87
C TYR A 738 -8.08 2.83 -1.91
N GLY A 739 -8.97 2.97 -2.89
CA GLY A 739 -9.90 1.92 -3.24
C GLY A 739 -11.32 2.42 -3.45
N THR A 740 -12.08 1.55 -4.02
CA THR A 740 -13.52 1.64 -4.21
C THR A 740 -14.26 1.02 -3.03
N ASP A 741 -13.54 0.70 -1.98
CA ASP A 741 -14.11 0.05 -0.81
C ASP A 741 -14.70 1.06 0.14
N THR A 742 -15.93 0.81 0.38
CA THR A 742 -16.85 1.76 0.92
C THR A 742 -16.86 1.80 2.42
N ARG A 743 -16.67 0.71 3.12
CA ARG A 743 -16.90 0.66 4.56
C ARG A 743 -15.71 0.18 5.38
N GLY A 744 -14.52 0.43 4.90
CA GLY A 744 -13.41 0.22 5.79
C GLY A 744 -13.02 -1.22 6.02
N HIS A 745 -12.91 -1.99 4.96
CA HIS A 745 -11.92 -3.07 4.98
C HIS A 745 -10.53 -2.52 5.29
N ALA A 746 -10.40 -1.18 5.24
CA ALA A 746 -9.19 -0.46 5.55
C ALA A 746 -8.98 -0.32 7.08
N TYR A 747 -7.83 -0.77 7.54
CA TYR A 747 -7.38 -0.58 8.91
C TYR A 747 -7.40 0.91 9.29
N PRO A 748 -7.98 1.32 10.44
CA PRO A 748 -8.10 2.73 10.81
C PRO A 748 -6.74 3.38 11.03
N ASN A 749 -6.62 4.64 10.63
CA ASN A 749 -5.43 5.43 10.92
C ASN A 749 -5.39 5.87 12.37
N ALA A 750 -4.18 5.96 12.92
CA ALA A 750 -3.96 6.36 14.29
C ALA A 750 -3.12 7.64 14.37
N LYS A 751 -3.43 8.47 15.35
CA LYS A 751 -2.50 9.48 15.87
C LYS A 751 -1.53 8.79 16.80
N THR A 752 -0.25 9.09 16.65
CA THR A 752 0.79 8.49 17.51
C THR A 752 1.47 9.58 18.30
N PHE A 753 1.60 9.38 19.60
CA PHE A 753 2.31 10.28 20.52
C PHE A 753 3.47 9.50 21.13
N SER A 754 4.67 10.07 21.12
CA SER A 754 5.84 9.39 21.66
C SER A 754 6.72 10.33 22.47
N VAL A 755 7.40 9.75 23.44
CA VAL A 755 8.49 10.38 24.19
C VAL A 755 9.74 9.56 23.95
N GLY A 756 10.84 10.20 23.65
CA GLY A 756 12.07 9.50 23.32
C GLY A 756 13.32 10.14 23.89
N LEU A 757 14.37 9.35 23.89
CA LEU A 757 15.67 9.65 24.48
C LEU A 757 16.77 9.22 23.47
N ASN A 758 17.70 10.14 23.19
CA ASN A 758 18.91 9.84 22.43
C ASN A 758 20.14 10.07 23.32
N ILE A 759 20.96 9.03 23.47
CA ILE A 759 22.20 9.07 24.26
C ILE A 759 23.36 8.71 23.36
N THR A 760 24.47 9.43 23.46
CA THR A 760 25.77 9.07 22.89
C THR A 760 26.83 9.00 24.00
N LEU A 761 27.57 7.88 24.03
CA LEU A 761 28.68 7.57 24.94
C LEU A 761 29.99 7.58 24.17
#